data_7083652ca5fe061544975fade51665e2
#
_entry.id   7083652ca5fe061544975fade51665e2
#
_cell.length_a   1.000
_cell.length_b   1.000
_cell.length_c   1.000
_cell.angle_alpha   90.00
_cell.angle_beta   90.00
_cell.angle_gamma   90.00
#
_symmetry.space_group_name_H-M   'P 1'
#
loop_
_entity.id
_entity.type
_entity.pdbx_description
1 polymer ?
#
loop_
_entity_poly.entity_id
_entity_poly.type
_entity_poly.pdbx_seq_one_letter_code
_entity_poly.pdbx_strand_id
1 'polypeptide(L)'
;MAVLKEKKMDIHGTSTIYVSETRGEWFYSGFTANVDEIGNGPVKNFSQAFEKITEIREAGDFRPITIKLTEDCYLDAPIEIDFSKKYHRITPSYLRNIVITSDGDRKNVYGGKPVTGWKRDSFNGVSCFSASIEKNKDGEYPYFTDFYVSGKKADMTRYPTDGSTLRAIKTENDFPDGGYYLHSGWFIADGNDLRNLKGINNAFISFFHYWVDEHTPIRSYDEETGKIEFKYKSRMTITSDYSKNHPSEFHYYFENVPEAFHNPNEWYYDRENGRVYYIPESENVSPEEIVAVMPLTDRLFDFKGLPTEKITNIRIENLGLFFTETEYRSSRSVDGCCDSEIYASDGQSVNNGFGAVNFSDAERCSVVNCEIACAGIYALVAEEGCKNVVFTDNVIRDVSAGGIKVKGGSYGCESEKETSFIKLYNNKIYNLGRRYACGCGILVIDAHDCEISENEVHDVYYTGISVGWSWGYDKSNTYGNLIKGNHIYRIGYGLLSDMGGIYTLGIQEGTVIENNLIHDVESYHYGGWGIYLDEGSSYILVKNNIVYNTKCESFHMHYGKNNVVRENVFAFGKSGLVRITLPELHDGVLFESNIMLQKGLPIFSDNYDLTTIQFLHFSDNVFYDYSGEMPFAVLHGGKEESVIELLEKLGKNNGNEVRKPEMTDPLNFDFGKK
;
A
#
# COMPACT_ATOMS: atom_id res chain seq x y z
N MET A 1 -3.26 53.35 -19.71
CA MET A 1 -1.85 52.93 -19.77
C MET A 1 -1.16 53.46 -18.53
N ALA A 2 -1.15 52.71 -17.50
CA ALA A 2 -0.37 53.04 -16.27
C ALA A 2 0.95 52.28 -16.39
N VAL A 3 2.02 53.03 -16.36
CA VAL A 3 3.42 52.56 -16.39
C VAL A 3 3.66 51.75 -15.12
N LEU A 4 3.79 50.44 -15.23
CA LEU A 4 4.33 49.60 -14.19
C LEU A 4 5.79 50.03 -14.00
N LYS A 5 6.07 50.74 -12.94
CA LYS A 5 7.45 50.99 -12.47
C LYS A 5 8.06 49.65 -12.06
N GLU A 6 9.11 49.26 -12.78
CA GLU A 6 9.99 48.14 -12.36
C GLU A 6 10.47 48.39 -10.94
N LYS A 7 9.92 47.67 -9.97
CA LYS A 7 10.51 47.54 -8.64
C LYS A 7 11.65 46.54 -8.74
N LYS A 8 12.88 46.99 -8.55
CA LYS A 8 14.04 46.11 -8.38
C LYS A 8 13.73 45.10 -7.28
N MET A 9 13.67 43.81 -7.64
CA MET A 9 13.60 42.73 -6.70
C MET A 9 14.78 42.81 -5.71
N ASP A 10 14.51 42.65 -4.42
CA ASP A 10 15.54 42.55 -3.40
C ASP A 10 16.27 41.21 -3.56
N ILE A 11 17.49 41.28 -4.13
CA ILE A 11 18.28 40.12 -4.51
C ILE A 11 19.09 39.53 -3.33
N HIS A 12 18.82 39.88 -2.09
CA HIS A 12 19.56 39.40 -0.92
C HIS A 12 18.82 38.43 0.02
N GLY A 13 17.55 38.06 -0.25
CA GLY A 13 16.77 37.07 0.54
C GLY A 13 16.47 35.78 -0.20
N THR A 14 16.13 34.72 0.52
CA THR A 14 15.44 33.54 -0.05
C THR A 14 14.11 34.00 -0.63
N SER A 15 13.86 33.70 -1.91
CA SER A 15 12.57 34.05 -2.53
C SER A 15 11.48 33.16 -1.94
N THR A 16 10.59 33.75 -1.15
CA THR A 16 9.40 33.06 -0.63
C THR A 16 8.19 33.47 -1.45
N ILE A 17 7.40 32.48 -1.88
CA ILE A 17 6.11 32.67 -2.56
C ILE A 17 5.02 32.18 -1.63
N TYR A 18 4.06 33.03 -1.34
CA TYR A 18 2.90 32.70 -0.49
C TYR A 18 1.69 32.36 -1.35
N VAL A 19 0.98 31.31 -0.96
CA VAL A 19 -0.25 30.82 -1.60
C VAL A 19 -1.40 30.95 -0.63
N SER A 20 -2.53 31.51 -1.10
CA SER A 20 -3.79 31.62 -0.36
C SER A 20 -4.95 31.52 -1.34
N GLU A 21 -5.80 30.54 -1.16
CA GLU A 21 -6.98 30.32 -2.03
C GLU A 21 -8.02 31.43 -1.85
N THR A 22 -8.19 31.94 -0.64
CA THR A 22 -9.22 32.93 -0.29
C THR A 22 -8.75 34.36 -0.46
N ARG A 23 -7.46 34.67 -0.22
CA ARG A 23 -6.89 36.02 -0.23
C ARG A 23 -5.96 36.28 -1.44
N GLY A 24 -5.59 35.21 -2.12
CA GLY A 24 -4.68 35.27 -3.25
C GLY A 24 -5.36 35.74 -4.53
N GLU A 25 -4.59 36.47 -5.35
CA GLU A 25 -5.04 36.92 -6.65
C GLU A 25 -3.95 36.69 -7.72
N TRP A 26 -4.36 36.52 -8.98
CA TRP A 26 -3.44 36.26 -10.09
C TRP A 26 -2.44 37.39 -10.37
N PHE A 27 -2.81 38.63 -10.00
CA PHE A 27 -1.99 39.82 -10.24
C PHE A 27 -1.14 40.23 -9.05
N TYR A 28 -1.23 39.53 -7.91
CA TYR A 28 -0.39 39.81 -6.77
C TYR A 28 1.05 39.33 -6.99
N SER A 29 1.97 39.95 -6.26
CA SER A 29 3.40 39.65 -6.38
C SER A 29 3.75 38.21 -5.94
N GLY A 30 3.01 37.65 -5.01
CA GLY A 30 3.30 36.37 -4.36
C GLY A 30 4.30 36.46 -3.21
N PHE A 31 4.95 37.63 -2.98
CA PHE A 31 6.07 37.73 -2.04
C PHE A 31 5.69 38.16 -0.62
N THR A 32 4.40 38.31 -0.32
CA THR A 32 3.89 38.63 1.00
C THR A 32 2.69 37.78 1.35
N ALA A 33 2.59 37.36 2.62
CA ALA A 33 1.44 36.60 3.13
C ALA A 33 0.16 37.46 3.28
N ASN A 34 0.32 38.77 3.48
CA ASN A 34 -0.77 39.71 3.66
C ASN A 34 -0.95 40.60 2.44
N VAL A 35 -2.18 40.91 2.14
CA VAL A 35 -2.54 41.89 1.10
C VAL A 35 -2.25 43.30 1.60
N ASP A 36 -1.54 44.10 0.81
CA ASP A 36 -1.30 45.51 1.11
C ASP A 36 -2.06 46.44 0.14
N GLU A 37 -2.06 47.75 0.45
CA GLU A 37 -2.80 48.77 -0.32
C GLU A 37 -2.26 48.98 -1.76
N ILE A 38 -1.07 48.48 -2.06
CA ILE A 38 -0.40 48.64 -3.38
C ILE A 38 -0.49 47.36 -4.24
N GLY A 39 -1.26 46.37 -3.82
CA GLY A 39 -1.51 45.16 -4.60
C GLY A 39 -0.44 44.08 -4.44
N ASN A 40 0.33 44.08 -3.35
CA ASN A 40 1.10 42.89 -2.98
C ASN A 40 0.23 41.96 -2.14
N GLY A 41 0.43 40.68 -2.31
CA GLY A 41 -0.31 39.65 -1.60
C GLY A 41 0.12 38.27 -2.05
N PRO A 42 -0.47 37.19 -1.50
CA PRO A 42 -0.21 35.82 -1.93
C PRO A 42 -0.77 35.58 -3.33
N VAL A 43 -0.23 34.63 -4.06
CA VAL A 43 -0.86 34.09 -5.27
C VAL A 43 -2.01 33.16 -4.88
N LYS A 44 -2.95 32.93 -5.80
CA LYS A 44 -4.19 32.19 -5.51
C LYS A 44 -3.99 30.69 -5.37
N ASN A 45 -3.08 30.10 -6.15
CA ASN A 45 -2.90 28.66 -6.19
C ASN A 45 -1.46 28.27 -6.58
N PHE A 46 -1.19 26.98 -6.55
CA PHE A 46 0.12 26.43 -6.90
C PHE A 46 0.53 26.69 -8.37
N SER A 47 -0.41 26.65 -9.31
CA SER A 47 -0.11 26.98 -10.73
C SER A 47 0.52 28.34 -10.85
N GLN A 48 -0.04 29.35 -10.18
CA GLN A 48 0.48 30.71 -10.18
C GLN A 48 1.82 30.80 -9.42
N ALA A 49 2.00 30.02 -8.36
CA ALA A 49 3.29 29.93 -7.69
C ALA A 49 4.39 29.39 -8.61
N PHE A 50 4.10 28.40 -9.43
CA PHE A 50 5.05 27.87 -10.42
C PHE A 50 5.28 28.84 -11.59
N GLU A 51 4.28 29.62 -12.01
CA GLU A 51 4.47 30.72 -12.96
C GLU A 51 5.43 31.76 -12.38
N LYS A 52 5.28 32.14 -11.12
CA LYS A 52 6.22 33.06 -10.45
C LYS A 52 7.63 32.51 -10.35
N ILE A 53 7.79 31.19 -10.11
CA ILE A 53 9.10 30.54 -10.18
C ILE A 53 9.70 30.71 -11.56
N THR A 54 8.91 30.50 -12.62
CA THR A 54 9.37 30.68 -13.99
C THR A 54 9.86 32.11 -14.24
N GLU A 55 9.10 33.14 -13.85
CA GLU A 55 9.49 34.55 -13.95
C GLU A 55 10.82 34.84 -13.22
N ILE A 56 11.00 34.29 -12.00
CA ILE A 56 12.22 34.43 -11.20
C ILE A 56 13.42 33.80 -11.93
N ARG A 57 13.25 32.60 -12.48
CA ARG A 57 14.30 31.86 -13.21
C ARG A 57 14.67 32.54 -14.55
N GLU A 58 13.68 33.03 -15.28
CA GLU A 58 13.91 33.80 -16.52
C GLU A 58 14.66 35.11 -16.25
N ALA A 59 14.48 35.72 -15.08
CA ALA A 59 15.24 36.85 -14.62
C ALA A 59 16.69 36.50 -14.16
N GLY A 60 17.06 35.20 -14.22
CA GLY A 60 18.41 34.73 -13.88
C GLY A 60 18.64 34.43 -12.40
N ASP A 61 17.59 34.39 -11.59
CA ASP A 61 17.70 34.05 -10.17
C ASP A 61 17.46 32.55 -9.94
N PHE A 62 18.47 31.79 -9.61
CA PHE A 62 18.44 30.34 -9.34
C PHE A 62 18.63 29.99 -7.84
N ARG A 63 18.48 30.94 -6.94
CA ARG A 63 18.50 30.67 -5.49
C ARG A 63 17.35 29.74 -5.10
N PRO A 64 17.45 29.06 -3.93
CA PRO A 64 16.36 28.28 -3.40
C PRO A 64 15.06 29.09 -3.24
N ILE A 65 13.92 28.47 -3.55
CA ILE A 65 12.60 29.10 -3.43
C ILE A 65 11.78 28.29 -2.44
N THR A 66 11.05 28.98 -1.58
CA THR A 66 10.07 28.37 -0.67
C THR A 66 8.68 28.80 -1.07
N ILE A 67 7.78 27.82 -1.35
CA ILE A 67 6.35 28.03 -1.50
C ILE A 67 5.71 27.78 -0.13
N LYS A 68 5.00 28.76 0.42
CA LYS A 68 4.34 28.69 1.72
C LYS A 68 2.82 28.78 1.59
N LEU A 69 2.11 27.74 2.07
CA LEU A 69 0.68 27.82 2.22
C LEU A 69 0.32 28.62 3.48
N THR A 70 -0.54 29.60 3.34
CA THR A 70 -1.02 30.42 4.45
C THR A 70 -2.32 29.93 5.05
N GLU A 71 -3.02 29.05 4.37
CA GLU A 71 -4.29 28.40 4.75
C GLU A 71 -4.43 27.04 4.08
N ASP A 72 -5.44 26.26 4.48
CA ASP A 72 -5.79 25.01 3.81
C ASP A 72 -6.27 25.27 2.39
N CYS A 73 -6.03 24.36 1.47
CA CYS A 73 -6.47 24.49 0.08
C CYS A 73 -7.11 23.19 -0.45
N TYR A 74 -8.01 23.36 -1.42
CA TYR A 74 -8.76 22.29 -2.07
C TYR A 74 -8.36 22.18 -3.55
N LEU A 75 -8.03 20.96 -3.99
CA LEU A 75 -7.63 20.69 -5.36
C LEU A 75 -8.73 19.89 -6.07
N ASP A 76 -9.14 20.36 -7.23
CA ASP A 76 -10.04 19.63 -8.14
C ASP A 76 -9.29 18.90 -9.27
N ALA A 77 -7.98 19.10 -9.34
CA ALA A 77 -7.05 18.39 -10.21
C ALA A 77 -5.67 18.34 -9.55
N PRO A 78 -4.81 17.36 -9.90
CA PRO A 78 -3.47 17.27 -9.31
C PRO A 78 -2.61 18.48 -9.72
N ILE A 79 -1.69 18.84 -8.83
CA ILE A 79 -0.58 19.73 -9.17
C ILE A 79 0.42 18.90 -9.97
N GLU A 80 0.25 18.89 -11.28
CA GLU A 80 1.01 18.06 -12.20
C GLU A 80 2.13 18.88 -12.86
N ILE A 81 3.36 18.38 -12.77
CA ILE A 81 4.52 18.87 -13.52
C ILE A 81 5.14 17.67 -14.23
N ASP A 82 4.76 17.49 -15.49
CA ASP A 82 5.22 16.41 -16.37
C ASP A 82 5.97 16.96 -17.58
N PHE A 83 7.30 16.90 -17.55
CA PHE A 83 8.15 17.39 -18.63
C PHE A 83 8.12 16.53 -19.90
N SER A 84 7.54 15.33 -19.85
CA SER A 84 7.30 14.55 -21.07
C SER A 84 6.19 15.13 -21.96
N LYS A 85 5.34 16.01 -21.41
CA LYS A 85 4.29 16.74 -22.14
C LYS A 85 4.86 17.97 -22.84
N LYS A 86 4.66 18.10 -24.14
CA LYS A 86 5.26 19.15 -25.02
C LYS A 86 4.85 20.61 -24.73
N TYR A 87 4.05 20.88 -23.71
CA TYR A 87 3.44 22.21 -23.51
C TYR A 87 3.92 22.95 -22.25
N HIS A 88 4.97 22.49 -21.60
CA HIS A 88 5.49 23.19 -20.42
C HIS A 88 6.41 24.35 -20.84
N ARG A 89 6.10 25.58 -20.40
CA ARG A 89 7.02 26.75 -20.45
C ARG A 89 8.15 26.62 -19.43
N ILE A 90 7.96 25.76 -18.43
CA ILE A 90 8.90 25.44 -17.35
C ILE A 90 9.82 24.33 -17.82
N THR A 91 11.12 24.46 -17.62
CA THR A 91 12.10 23.39 -17.87
C THR A 91 12.47 22.70 -16.54
N PRO A 92 12.96 21.45 -16.53
CA PRO A 92 13.41 20.81 -15.30
C PRO A 92 14.43 21.62 -14.52
N SER A 93 15.29 22.37 -15.23
CA SER A 93 16.30 23.23 -14.61
C SER A 93 15.69 24.40 -13.80
N TYR A 94 14.46 24.82 -14.08
CA TYR A 94 13.78 25.87 -13.30
C TYR A 94 13.19 25.33 -12.01
N LEU A 95 12.82 24.07 -11.96
CA LEU A 95 12.27 23.40 -10.77
C LEU A 95 13.36 22.75 -9.93
N ARG A 96 14.36 23.52 -9.58
CA ARG A 96 15.45 23.10 -8.66
C ARG A 96 15.38 23.87 -7.36
N ASN A 97 15.70 23.17 -6.27
CA ASN A 97 15.81 23.77 -4.94
C ASN A 97 14.51 24.48 -4.50
N ILE A 98 13.40 23.74 -4.55
CA ILE A 98 12.07 24.21 -4.15
C ILE A 98 11.66 23.50 -2.87
N VAL A 99 11.20 24.26 -1.89
CA VAL A 99 10.54 23.75 -0.68
C VAL A 99 9.08 24.16 -0.73
N ILE A 100 8.18 23.21 -0.51
CA ILE A 100 6.74 23.44 -0.39
C ILE A 100 6.37 23.13 1.07
N THR A 101 5.86 24.13 1.79
CA THR A 101 5.63 24.03 3.24
C THR A 101 4.46 24.92 3.70
N SER A 102 4.14 24.84 4.97
CA SER A 102 3.18 25.72 5.64
C SER A 102 3.81 27.00 6.12
N ASP A 103 3.02 28.07 6.18
CA ASP A 103 3.41 29.29 6.90
C ASP A 103 2.93 29.21 8.35
N GLY A 104 3.83 28.85 9.25
CA GLY A 104 3.52 28.58 10.66
C GLY A 104 3.01 27.16 10.88
N ASP A 105 1.80 27.07 11.49
CA ASP A 105 1.17 25.77 11.77
C ASP A 105 0.88 24.99 10.47
N ARG A 106 0.86 23.66 10.60
CA ARG A 106 0.60 22.75 9.47
C ARG A 106 -0.70 23.13 8.76
N LYS A 107 -0.63 23.32 7.44
CA LYS A 107 -1.75 23.54 6.54
C LYS A 107 -2.02 22.27 5.74
N ASN A 108 -3.26 22.13 5.28
CA ASN A 108 -3.72 20.95 4.61
C ASN A 108 -3.98 21.20 3.12
N VAL A 109 -3.65 20.19 2.32
CA VAL A 109 -4.00 20.11 0.89
C VAL A 109 -4.99 18.96 0.74
N TYR A 110 -6.18 19.28 0.30
CA TYR A 110 -7.29 18.33 0.12
C TYR A 110 -7.53 18.04 -1.36
N GLY A 111 -7.59 16.77 -1.75
CA GLY A 111 -7.81 16.33 -3.14
C GLY A 111 -9.29 16.23 -3.51
N GLY A 112 -10.08 17.26 -3.22
CA GLY A 112 -11.51 17.24 -3.48
C GLY A 112 -12.19 18.53 -3.10
N LYS A 113 -13.53 18.48 -2.96
CA LYS A 113 -14.36 19.63 -2.56
C LYS A 113 -15.20 19.31 -1.35
N PRO A 114 -15.44 20.32 -0.48
CA PRO A 114 -16.41 20.19 0.60
C PRO A 114 -17.81 19.91 0.03
N VAL A 115 -18.53 18.98 0.67
CA VAL A 115 -19.95 18.75 0.43
C VAL A 115 -20.72 19.51 1.49
N THR A 116 -21.54 20.45 1.05
CA THR A 116 -22.30 21.38 1.92
C THR A 116 -23.81 21.25 1.69
N GLY A 117 -24.59 21.97 2.49
CA GLY A 117 -26.06 22.00 2.34
C GLY A 117 -26.75 20.73 2.84
N TRP A 118 -26.15 20.08 3.80
CA TRP A 118 -26.72 18.92 4.47
C TRP A 118 -28.07 19.20 5.09
N LYS A 119 -28.99 18.23 4.99
CA LYS A 119 -30.34 18.30 5.55
C LYS A 119 -30.68 16.98 6.21
N ARG A 120 -31.47 17.03 7.27
CA ARG A 120 -32.10 15.81 7.82
C ARG A 120 -33.04 15.21 6.78
N ASP A 121 -32.95 13.91 6.61
CA ASP A 121 -33.68 13.15 5.60
C ASP A 121 -34.00 11.75 6.10
N SER A 122 -34.73 11.00 5.31
CA SER A 122 -34.96 9.57 5.51
C SER A 122 -34.82 8.85 4.18
N PHE A 123 -33.96 7.85 4.14
CA PHE A 123 -33.76 7.01 2.96
C PHE A 123 -34.00 5.55 3.31
N ASN A 124 -34.84 4.85 2.55
CA ASN A 124 -35.29 3.47 2.84
C ASN A 124 -35.80 3.24 4.28
N GLY A 125 -36.43 4.25 4.88
CA GLY A 125 -36.94 4.19 6.26
C GLY A 125 -35.88 4.43 7.34
N VAL A 126 -34.63 4.69 6.95
CA VAL A 126 -33.54 5.01 7.87
C VAL A 126 -33.36 6.53 7.97
N SER A 127 -33.31 7.04 9.21
CA SER A 127 -33.02 8.45 9.46
C SER A 127 -31.55 8.75 9.12
N CYS A 128 -31.33 9.76 8.29
CA CYS A 128 -30.00 10.08 7.77
C CYS A 128 -29.87 11.57 7.47
N PHE A 129 -28.73 11.97 6.94
CA PHE A 129 -28.53 13.26 6.30
C PHE A 129 -28.38 13.07 4.79
N SER A 130 -28.78 14.07 4.02
CA SER A 130 -28.53 14.10 2.58
C SER A 130 -28.03 15.46 2.13
N ALA A 131 -27.22 15.45 1.06
CA ALA A 131 -26.74 16.64 0.37
C ALA A 131 -26.80 16.44 -1.13
N SER A 132 -26.95 17.53 -1.89
CA SER A 132 -26.91 17.50 -3.35
C SER A 132 -25.48 17.69 -3.83
N ILE A 133 -25.08 16.90 -4.83
CA ILE A 133 -23.80 17.00 -5.52
C ILE A 133 -24.03 17.83 -6.80
N GLU A 134 -23.17 18.80 -7.02
CA GLU A 134 -23.22 19.63 -8.23
C GLU A 134 -22.65 18.87 -9.43
N LYS A 135 -23.23 19.13 -10.60
CA LYS A 135 -22.68 18.62 -11.87
C LYS A 135 -21.36 19.30 -12.20
N ASN A 136 -20.47 18.55 -12.83
CA ASN A 136 -19.22 19.07 -13.36
C ASN A 136 -19.48 19.98 -14.59
N LYS A 137 -18.42 20.56 -15.16
CA LYS A 137 -18.47 21.42 -16.34
C LYS A 137 -19.06 20.74 -17.60
N ASP A 138 -19.04 19.41 -17.65
CA ASP A 138 -19.56 18.62 -18.75
C ASP A 138 -21.05 18.26 -18.56
N GLY A 139 -21.66 18.72 -17.46
CA GLY A 139 -23.06 18.50 -17.13
C GLY A 139 -23.34 17.15 -16.50
N GLU A 140 -22.32 16.43 -16.08
CA GLU A 140 -22.41 15.12 -15.44
C GLU A 140 -22.16 15.22 -13.94
N TYR A 141 -22.80 14.33 -13.17
CA TYR A 141 -22.46 14.18 -11.76
C TYR A 141 -21.10 13.51 -11.60
N PRO A 142 -20.22 14.03 -10.72
CA PRO A 142 -18.90 13.43 -10.47
C PRO A 142 -19.01 11.95 -10.12
N TYR A 143 -18.04 11.19 -10.57
CA TYR A 143 -17.89 9.80 -10.16
C TYR A 143 -16.82 9.72 -9.06
N PHE A 144 -17.21 9.20 -7.91
CA PHE A 144 -16.30 8.95 -6.80
C PHE A 144 -16.71 7.66 -6.07
N THR A 145 -15.75 6.97 -5.54
CA THR A 145 -15.90 5.68 -4.85
C THR A 145 -15.50 5.77 -3.38
N ASP A 146 -15.00 6.93 -2.95
CA ASP A 146 -14.69 7.25 -1.57
C ASP A 146 -15.46 8.48 -1.10
N PHE A 147 -15.68 8.55 0.19
CA PHE A 147 -16.29 9.69 0.84
C PHE A 147 -15.70 9.88 2.23
N TYR A 148 -15.38 11.13 2.58
CA TYR A 148 -14.67 11.42 3.80
C TYR A 148 -15.50 12.36 4.67
N VAL A 149 -15.72 11.97 5.93
CA VAL A 149 -16.48 12.74 6.90
C VAL A 149 -15.63 12.94 8.16
N SER A 150 -15.53 14.20 8.61
CA SER A 150 -14.77 14.58 9.83
C SER A 150 -13.33 14.04 9.82
N GLY A 151 -12.67 14.05 8.64
CA GLY A 151 -11.27 13.62 8.50
C GLY A 151 -11.05 12.11 8.47
N LYS A 152 -12.13 11.32 8.36
CA LYS A 152 -12.09 9.85 8.27
C LYS A 152 -12.81 9.37 7.02
N LYS A 153 -12.45 8.18 6.55
CA LYS A 153 -13.20 7.49 5.48
C LYS A 153 -14.55 7.03 6.04
N ALA A 154 -15.63 7.40 5.36
CA ALA A 154 -16.94 6.84 5.61
C ALA A 154 -17.11 5.52 4.86
N ASP A 155 -17.92 4.61 5.38
CA ASP A 155 -18.11 3.27 4.84
C ASP A 155 -19.18 3.31 3.73
N MET A 156 -18.84 2.88 2.52
CA MET A 156 -19.83 2.68 1.46
C MET A 156 -20.76 1.56 1.88
N THR A 157 -22.07 1.72 1.64
CA THR A 157 -23.05 0.65 1.94
C THR A 157 -22.58 -0.68 1.41
N ARG A 158 -22.68 -1.72 2.25
CA ARG A 158 -22.18 -3.05 1.94
C ARG A 158 -23.25 -4.12 2.18
N TYR A 159 -23.39 -5.06 1.26
CA TYR A 159 -24.23 -6.25 1.41
C TYR A 159 -23.38 -7.53 1.22
N PRO A 160 -23.41 -8.51 2.13
CA PRO A 160 -24.18 -8.56 3.38
C PRO A 160 -23.79 -7.49 4.41
N THR A 161 -24.79 -7.07 5.19
CA THR A 161 -24.68 -5.95 6.14
C THR A 161 -24.00 -6.32 7.47
N ASP A 162 -23.87 -7.62 7.75
CA ASP A 162 -23.21 -8.17 8.94
C ASP A 162 -21.69 -8.30 8.77
N GLY A 163 -21.14 -7.83 7.63
CA GLY A 163 -19.72 -7.93 7.32
C GLY A 163 -19.29 -9.30 6.76
N SER A 164 -20.19 -10.27 6.63
CA SER A 164 -19.90 -11.55 5.98
C SER A 164 -19.69 -11.41 4.48
N THR A 165 -19.38 -12.51 3.81
CA THR A 165 -19.21 -12.58 2.37
C THR A 165 -20.10 -13.68 1.79
N LEU A 166 -20.41 -13.56 0.51
CA LEU A 166 -21.21 -14.50 -0.27
C LEU A 166 -20.32 -15.41 -1.10
N ARG A 167 -20.89 -16.52 -1.59
CA ARG A 167 -20.22 -17.49 -2.46
C ARG A 167 -21.01 -17.68 -3.76
N ALA A 168 -20.31 -17.78 -4.88
CA ALA A 168 -20.93 -18.10 -6.15
C ALA A 168 -21.29 -19.59 -6.22
N ILE A 169 -22.39 -19.90 -6.93
CA ILE A 169 -22.78 -21.29 -7.22
C ILE A 169 -22.18 -21.79 -8.53
N LYS A 170 -21.75 -20.88 -9.41
CA LYS A 170 -21.06 -21.19 -10.65
C LYS A 170 -20.26 -20.00 -11.14
N THR A 171 -19.09 -20.25 -11.74
CA THR A 171 -18.30 -19.21 -12.39
C THR A 171 -18.06 -19.53 -13.87
N GLU A 172 -17.52 -18.57 -14.63
CA GLU A 172 -17.16 -18.78 -16.04
C GLU A 172 -16.12 -19.88 -16.21
N ASN A 173 -15.20 -20.00 -15.27
CA ASN A 173 -14.02 -20.88 -15.32
C ASN A 173 -14.01 -21.89 -14.15
N ASP A 174 -15.08 -22.63 -13.95
CA ASP A 174 -15.14 -23.72 -12.96
C ASP A 174 -14.34 -24.95 -13.41
N PHE A 175 -13.02 -24.82 -13.47
CA PHE A 175 -12.13 -25.90 -13.87
C PHE A 175 -11.30 -26.45 -12.71
N PRO A 176 -11.19 -27.77 -12.61
CA PRO A 176 -10.40 -28.41 -11.58
C PRO A 176 -8.89 -28.22 -11.71
N ASP A 177 -8.39 -27.90 -12.91
CA ASP A 177 -6.95 -27.85 -13.25
C ASP A 177 -6.57 -26.53 -13.94
N GLY A 178 -7.36 -25.46 -13.77
CA GLY A 178 -7.10 -24.14 -14.35
C GLY A 178 -5.93 -23.42 -13.69
N GLY A 179 -5.15 -22.70 -14.49
CA GLY A 179 -4.11 -21.82 -13.99
C GLY A 179 -4.67 -20.64 -13.21
N TYR A 180 -3.81 -19.91 -12.52
CA TYR A 180 -4.21 -18.75 -11.68
C TYR A 180 -4.77 -17.56 -12.49
N TYR A 181 -4.53 -17.47 -13.80
CA TYR A 181 -4.81 -16.30 -14.63
C TYR A 181 -5.81 -16.58 -15.76
N LEU A 182 -6.88 -17.33 -15.47
CA LEU A 182 -8.03 -17.48 -16.35
C LEU A 182 -9.07 -16.41 -16.01
N HIS A 183 -9.10 -15.36 -16.80
CA HIS A 183 -9.94 -14.19 -16.55
C HIS A 183 -11.44 -14.53 -16.69
N SER A 184 -12.23 -14.20 -15.67
CA SER A 184 -13.70 -14.40 -15.68
C SER A 184 -14.43 -13.08 -15.81
N GLY A 185 -15.45 -13.03 -16.67
CA GLY A 185 -16.31 -11.88 -16.87
C GLY A 185 -17.65 -11.99 -16.12
N TRP A 186 -17.97 -13.15 -15.52
CA TRP A 186 -19.24 -13.38 -14.85
C TRP A 186 -19.19 -14.52 -13.84
N PHE A 187 -20.19 -14.54 -12.95
CA PHE A 187 -20.55 -15.70 -12.13
C PHE A 187 -22.07 -15.76 -11.92
N ILE A 188 -22.56 -16.84 -11.36
CA ILE A 188 -23.94 -17.02 -10.92
C ILE A 188 -23.97 -17.00 -9.39
N ALA A 189 -24.69 -16.02 -8.84
CA ALA A 189 -24.96 -15.89 -7.41
C ALA A 189 -26.09 -16.81 -6.95
N ASP A 190 -26.17 -17.10 -5.65
CA ASP A 190 -27.35 -17.70 -5.07
C ASP A 190 -28.54 -16.73 -5.15
N GLY A 191 -29.62 -17.12 -5.79
CA GLY A 191 -30.83 -16.30 -5.90
C GLY A 191 -31.47 -15.95 -4.56
N ASN A 192 -31.20 -16.74 -3.49
CA ASN A 192 -31.66 -16.40 -2.15
C ASN A 192 -30.91 -15.17 -1.59
N ASP A 193 -29.65 -15.02 -1.90
CA ASP A 193 -28.83 -13.91 -1.47
C ASP A 193 -29.27 -12.58 -2.09
N LEU A 194 -29.84 -12.62 -3.30
CA LEU A 194 -30.17 -11.43 -4.09
C LEU A 194 -31.67 -11.05 -4.05
N ARG A 195 -32.52 -11.87 -3.46
CA ARG A 195 -33.99 -11.76 -3.52
C ARG A 195 -34.55 -10.38 -3.17
N ASN A 196 -33.89 -9.63 -2.30
CA ASN A 196 -34.35 -8.34 -1.81
C ASN A 196 -33.57 -7.15 -2.37
N LEU A 197 -32.63 -7.39 -3.28
CA LEU A 197 -31.77 -6.35 -3.85
C LEU A 197 -32.30 -5.90 -5.21
N LYS A 198 -32.78 -4.65 -5.30
CA LYS A 198 -33.24 -4.02 -6.54
C LYS A 198 -32.21 -3.07 -7.15
N GLY A 199 -31.37 -2.51 -6.30
CA GLY A 199 -30.33 -1.54 -6.70
C GLY A 199 -29.02 -2.13 -7.22
N ILE A 200 -28.96 -3.45 -7.44
CA ILE A 200 -27.71 -4.17 -7.75
C ILE A 200 -27.04 -3.76 -9.08
N ASN A 201 -27.82 -3.26 -10.05
CA ASN A 201 -27.26 -2.82 -11.34
C ASN A 201 -26.36 -1.58 -11.22
N ASN A 202 -26.46 -0.81 -10.13
CA ASN A 202 -25.63 0.35 -9.84
C ASN A 202 -24.57 0.06 -8.76
N ALA A 203 -24.50 -1.19 -8.32
CA ALA A 203 -23.58 -1.63 -7.30
C ALA A 203 -22.18 -1.93 -7.88
N PHE A 204 -21.23 -1.95 -6.98
CA PHE A 204 -19.92 -2.56 -7.21
C PHE A 204 -19.91 -3.94 -6.62
N ILE A 205 -19.07 -4.80 -7.15
CA ILE A 205 -18.75 -6.07 -6.54
C ILE A 205 -17.28 -6.07 -6.15
N SER A 206 -17.04 -6.47 -4.91
CA SER A 206 -15.71 -6.65 -4.35
C SER A 206 -15.54 -8.11 -3.99
N PHE A 207 -14.45 -8.73 -4.43
CA PHE A 207 -14.22 -10.15 -4.22
C PHE A 207 -12.75 -10.44 -3.92
N PHE A 208 -12.55 -11.51 -3.17
CA PHE A 208 -11.25 -11.95 -2.67
C PHE A 208 -10.94 -13.34 -3.19
N HIS A 209 -9.67 -13.54 -3.50
CA HIS A 209 -9.15 -14.86 -3.83
C HIS A 209 -7.62 -14.86 -3.69
N TYR A 210 -7.07 -15.89 -3.06
CA TYR A 210 -5.64 -16.04 -2.80
C TYR A 210 -5.01 -14.80 -2.11
N TRP A 211 -4.16 -14.07 -2.81
CA TRP A 211 -3.41 -12.89 -2.35
C TRP A 211 -3.91 -11.56 -2.94
N VAL A 212 -5.02 -11.58 -3.67
CA VAL A 212 -5.55 -10.40 -4.37
C VAL A 212 -7.03 -10.19 -4.02
N ASP A 213 -7.42 -8.94 -3.92
CA ASP A 213 -8.80 -8.49 -3.96
C ASP A 213 -9.07 -7.69 -5.24
N GLU A 214 -10.27 -7.77 -5.74
CA GLU A 214 -10.68 -7.15 -6.99
C GLU A 214 -11.98 -6.38 -6.81
N HIS A 215 -12.11 -5.24 -7.51
CA HIS A 215 -13.26 -4.35 -7.43
C HIS A 215 -13.73 -3.96 -8.82
N THR A 216 -15.00 -4.21 -9.13
CA THR A 216 -15.56 -3.89 -10.44
C THR A 216 -17.03 -3.46 -10.36
N PRO A 217 -17.46 -2.45 -11.14
CA PRO A 217 -18.88 -2.21 -11.33
C PRO A 217 -19.55 -3.41 -11.98
N ILE A 218 -20.80 -3.63 -11.63
CA ILE A 218 -21.67 -4.62 -12.30
C ILE A 218 -22.04 -4.06 -13.68
N ARG A 219 -21.89 -4.87 -14.73
CA ARG A 219 -22.34 -4.55 -16.08
C ARG A 219 -23.80 -4.85 -16.26
N SER A 220 -24.22 -6.03 -15.81
CA SER A 220 -25.62 -6.49 -15.87
C SER A 220 -25.89 -7.55 -14.83
N TYR A 221 -27.13 -7.62 -14.41
CA TYR A 221 -27.68 -8.67 -13.55
C TYR A 221 -28.94 -9.26 -14.19
N ASP A 222 -28.96 -10.57 -14.34
CA ASP A 222 -30.12 -11.34 -14.81
C ASP A 222 -30.82 -12.01 -13.62
N GLU A 223 -32.00 -11.49 -13.25
CA GLU A 223 -32.78 -11.96 -12.11
C GLU A 223 -33.27 -13.40 -12.25
N GLU A 224 -33.48 -13.89 -13.49
CA GLU A 224 -33.99 -15.25 -13.72
C GLU A 224 -32.90 -16.31 -13.47
N THR A 225 -31.67 -16.01 -13.88
CA THR A 225 -30.55 -16.95 -13.81
C THR A 225 -29.62 -16.70 -12.62
N GLY A 226 -29.70 -15.54 -11.98
CA GLY A 226 -28.75 -15.08 -10.97
C GLY A 226 -27.39 -14.69 -11.55
N LYS A 227 -27.27 -14.55 -12.88
CA LYS A 227 -26.02 -14.23 -13.55
C LYS A 227 -25.65 -12.77 -13.35
N ILE A 228 -24.45 -12.52 -12.83
CA ILE A 228 -23.84 -11.21 -12.69
C ILE A 228 -22.67 -11.09 -13.67
N GLU A 229 -22.70 -10.10 -14.54
CA GLU A 229 -21.62 -9.79 -15.46
C GLU A 229 -20.82 -8.59 -14.97
N PHE A 230 -19.49 -8.68 -15.08
CA PHE A 230 -18.57 -7.64 -14.66
C PHE A 230 -18.37 -6.58 -15.75
N LYS A 231 -18.15 -5.35 -15.34
CA LYS A 231 -17.65 -4.31 -16.26
C LYS A 231 -16.19 -4.57 -16.61
N TYR A 232 -15.39 -4.99 -15.64
CA TYR A 232 -13.98 -5.35 -15.80
C TYR A 232 -13.81 -6.80 -15.41
N LYS A 233 -13.14 -7.61 -16.22
CA LYS A 233 -12.89 -9.02 -15.92
C LYS A 233 -12.03 -9.21 -14.67
N SER A 234 -12.16 -10.33 -14.02
CA SER A 234 -11.22 -10.71 -12.97
C SER A 234 -9.83 -10.86 -13.55
N ARG A 235 -8.82 -10.40 -12.80
CA ARG A 235 -7.41 -10.62 -13.15
C ARG A 235 -7.03 -12.07 -12.95
N MET A 236 -7.52 -12.68 -11.89
CA MET A 236 -7.23 -14.07 -11.54
C MET A 236 -8.43 -14.98 -11.80
N THR A 237 -8.17 -16.27 -11.77
CA THR A 237 -9.19 -17.30 -11.89
C THR A 237 -10.10 -17.29 -10.68
N ILE A 238 -11.40 -17.19 -10.89
CA ILE A 238 -12.40 -17.41 -9.86
C ILE A 238 -13.14 -18.72 -10.13
N THR A 239 -13.42 -19.50 -9.09
CA THR A 239 -14.12 -20.80 -9.21
C THR A 239 -15.07 -21.02 -8.04
N SER A 240 -16.18 -21.73 -8.28
CA SER A 240 -17.15 -22.12 -7.26
C SER A 240 -16.82 -23.49 -6.60
N ASP A 241 -15.77 -24.18 -7.03
CA ASP A 241 -15.35 -25.45 -6.43
C ASP A 241 -14.49 -25.24 -5.18
N TYR A 242 -15.12 -25.36 -4.03
CA TYR A 242 -14.47 -25.22 -2.72
C TYR A 242 -13.93 -26.55 -2.14
N SER A 243 -14.01 -27.65 -2.90
CA SER A 243 -13.75 -29.02 -2.38
C SER A 243 -12.35 -29.54 -2.65
N LYS A 244 -11.52 -28.87 -3.45
CA LYS A 244 -10.20 -29.34 -3.89
C LYS A 244 -9.02 -28.70 -3.17
N ASN A 245 -7.84 -29.30 -3.30
CA ASN A 245 -6.59 -28.92 -2.63
C ASN A 245 -6.06 -27.50 -2.94
N HIS A 246 -6.66 -26.82 -3.91
CA HIS A 246 -6.60 -25.38 -4.11
C HIS A 246 -8.04 -24.87 -4.14
N PRO A 247 -8.70 -24.78 -2.99
CA PRO A 247 -10.01 -24.19 -2.96
C PRO A 247 -9.89 -22.79 -3.52
N SER A 248 -10.69 -22.48 -4.52
CA SER A 248 -10.93 -21.10 -4.85
C SER A 248 -11.38 -20.44 -3.57
N GLU A 249 -10.53 -19.59 -3.04
CA GLU A 249 -10.88 -18.78 -1.89
C GLU A 249 -11.85 -17.68 -2.29
N PHE A 250 -12.45 -17.78 -3.48
CA PHE A 250 -13.36 -16.81 -4.05
C PHE A 250 -14.58 -16.62 -3.17
N HIS A 251 -14.67 -15.41 -2.62
CA HIS A 251 -15.86 -14.94 -1.91
C HIS A 251 -16.02 -13.44 -2.19
N TYR A 252 -17.25 -12.94 -2.11
CA TYR A 252 -17.56 -11.60 -2.57
C TYR A 252 -18.58 -10.89 -1.69
N TYR A 253 -18.70 -9.59 -1.88
CA TYR A 253 -19.78 -8.75 -1.35
C TYR A 253 -20.12 -7.64 -2.34
N PHE A 254 -21.26 -6.98 -2.13
CA PHE A 254 -21.67 -5.83 -2.93
C PHE A 254 -21.45 -4.53 -2.16
N GLU A 255 -21.11 -3.47 -2.89
CA GLU A 255 -21.00 -2.10 -2.38
C GLU A 255 -21.93 -1.17 -3.14
N ASN A 256 -22.25 -0.03 -2.55
CA ASN A 256 -23.19 0.97 -3.06
C ASN A 256 -24.59 0.37 -3.33
N VAL A 257 -25.05 -0.45 -2.41
CA VAL A 257 -26.39 -1.08 -2.45
C VAL A 257 -27.36 -0.28 -1.57
N PRO A 258 -28.40 0.36 -2.15
CA PRO A 258 -29.30 1.22 -1.37
C PRO A 258 -30.07 0.46 -0.30
N GLU A 259 -30.41 -0.81 -0.52
CA GLU A 259 -31.11 -1.66 0.45
C GLU A 259 -30.25 -2.02 1.67
N ALA A 260 -28.93 -1.89 1.57
CA ALA A 260 -28.00 -2.18 2.64
C ALA A 260 -27.72 -0.96 3.55
N PHE A 261 -28.28 0.22 3.26
CA PHE A 261 -28.03 1.46 3.98
C PHE A 261 -28.74 1.47 5.33
N HIS A 262 -28.00 1.22 6.45
CA HIS A 262 -28.61 1.19 7.78
C HIS A 262 -27.64 1.32 8.96
N ASN A 263 -26.30 1.23 8.75
CA ASN A 263 -25.33 1.35 9.84
C ASN A 263 -24.79 2.77 10.02
N PRO A 264 -24.41 3.19 11.25
CA PRO A 264 -23.68 4.43 11.46
C PRO A 264 -22.38 4.46 10.63
N ASN A 265 -21.99 5.64 10.19
CA ASN A 265 -20.86 5.93 9.29
C ASN A 265 -21.04 5.45 7.85
N GLU A 266 -22.17 4.83 7.51
CA GLU A 266 -22.43 4.45 6.11
C GLU A 266 -22.86 5.64 5.26
N TRP A 267 -22.42 5.59 3.99
CA TRP A 267 -22.86 6.50 2.94
C TRP A 267 -23.32 5.73 1.72
N TYR A 268 -24.26 6.35 0.97
CA TYR A 268 -24.77 5.87 -0.31
C TYR A 268 -24.80 7.03 -1.30
N TYR A 269 -24.34 6.80 -2.52
CA TYR A 269 -24.38 7.79 -3.58
C TYR A 269 -25.37 7.40 -4.68
N ASP A 270 -26.52 8.10 -4.69
CA ASP A 270 -27.46 8.09 -5.81
C ASP A 270 -26.91 9.00 -6.93
N ARG A 271 -26.08 8.40 -7.78
CA ARG A 271 -25.41 9.14 -8.86
C ARG A 271 -26.37 9.62 -9.93
N GLU A 272 -27.50 8.93 -10.17
CA GLU A 272 -28.50 9.34 -11.17
C GLU A 272 -29.14 10.67 -10.81
N ASN A 273 -29.40 10.88 -9.53
CA ASN A 273 -30.02 12.08 -8.97
C ASN A 273 -29.02 13.08 -8.37
N GLY A 274 -27.73 12.74 -8.33
CA GLY A 274 -26.68 13.57 -7.75
C GLY A 274 -26.88 13.83 -6.28
N ARG A 275 -27.22 12.79 -5.49
CA ARG A 275 -27.51 12.92 -4.09
C ARG A 275 -26.73 11.93 -3.24
N VAL A 276 -26.04 12.42 -2.23
CA VAL A 276 -25.34 11.60 -1.25
C VAL A 276 -26.17 11.54 0.04
N TYR A 277 -26.25 10.34 0.61
CA TYR A 277 -26.87 10.06 1.89
C TYR A 277 -25.80 9.56 2.86
N TYR A 278 -25.89 9.97 4.12
CA TYR A 278 -24.94 9.62 5.17
C TYR A 278 -25.64 9.40 6.52
N ILE A 279 -25.31 8.33 7.21
CA ILE A 279 -25.75 8.06 8.59
C ILE A 279 -24.63 8.48 9.54
N PRO A 280 -24.81 9.49 10.38
CA PRO A 280 -23.75 9.92 11.29
C PRO A 280 -23.44 8.88 12.37
N GLU A 281 -22.20 8.85 12.86
CA GLU A 281 -21.78 7.98 13.97
C GLU A 281 -22.56 8.27 15.28
N SER A 282 -23.13 9.47 15.43
CA SER A 282 -23.90 9.89 16.59
C SER A 282 -25.21 10.54 16.17
N GLU A 283 -26.30 10.18 16.85
CA GLU A 283 -27.64 10.74 16.61
C GLU A 283 -27.76 12.25 16.96
N ASN A 284 -26.85 12.78 17.77
CA ASN A 284 -26.88 14.16 18.26
C ASN A 284 -26.14 15.15 17.34
N VAL A 285 -25.72 14.74 16.16
CA VAL A 285 -25.05 15.61 15.17
C VAL A 285 -26.09 16.50 14.48
N SER A 286 -25.79 17.77 14.27
CA SER A 286 -26.59 18.66 13.42
C SER A 286 -26.05 18.66 11.97
N PRO A 287 -26.90 19.00 10.98
CA PRO A 287 -26.46 19.06 9.57
C PRO A 287 -25.25 19.98 9.35
N GLU A 288 -25.17 21.06 10.11
CA GLU A 288 -24.11 22.07 10.02
C GLU A 288 -22.77 21.60 10.56
N GLU A 289 -22.78 20.55 11.39
CA GLU A 289 -21.56 19.95 11.96
C GLU A 289 -20.92 18.91 11.04
N ILE A 290 -21.60 18.53 9.95
CA ILE A 290 -21.05 17.56 9.01
C ILE A 290 -20.01 18.23 8.12
N VAL A 291 -18.74 17.91 8.37
CA VAL A 291 -17.62 18.29 7.53
C VAL A 291 -17.30 17.11 6.61
N ALA A 292 -17.80 17.16 5.39
CA ALA A 292 -17.60 16.08 4.42
C ALA A 292 -16.85 16.58 3.19
N VAL A 293 -16.00 15.72 2.63
CA VAL A 293 -15.23 15.99 1.40
C VAL A 293 -15.49 14.88 0.39
N MET A 294 -15.85 15.26 -0.80
CA MET A 294 -15.92 14.42 -1.99
C MET A 294 -14.58 14.51 -2.71
N PRO A 295 -13.84 13.41 -2.86
CA PRO A 295 -12.58 13.42 -3.60
C PRO A 295 -12.84 13.63 -5.10
N LEU A 296 -11.95 14.36 -5.76
CA LEU A 296 -12.03 14.69 -7.20
C LEU A 296 -10.74 14.40 -7.95
N THR A 297 -9.65 14.16 -7.24
CA THR A 297 -8.36 13.84 -7.86
C THR A 297 -7.72 12.61 -7.22
N ASP A 298 -7.06 11.81 -8.03
CA ASP A 298 -6.32 10.61 -7.58
C ASP A 298 -4.96 10.94 -6.97
N ARG A 299 -4.47 12.18 -7.14
CA ARG A 299 -3.15 12.66 -6.69
C ARG A 299 -3.24 14.11 -6.21
N LEU A 300 -2.31 14.51 -5.35
CA LEU A 300 -2.13 15.91 -4.95
C LEU A 300 -0.94 16.53 -5.69
N PHE A 301 0.21 15.83 -5.70
CA PHE A 301 1.43 16.28 -6.37
C PHE A 301 1.96 15.17 -7.29
N ASP A 302 2.25 15.52 -8.51
CA ASP A 302 2.83 14.62 -9.51
C ASP A 302 4.00 15.31 -10.22
N PHE A 303 5.23 14.90 -9.86
CA PHE A 303 6.46 15.48 -10.39
C PHE A 303 7.20 14.48 -11.26
N LYS A 304 7.20 14.72 -12.57
CA LYS A 304 7.84 13.86 -13.55
C LYS A 304 8.88 14.61 -14.37
N GLY A 305 10.14 14.23 -14.19
CA GLY A 305 11.27 14.72 -14.96
C GLY A 305 11.37 14.07 -16.33
N LEU A 306 12.57 14.12 -16.88
CA LEU A 306 12.99 13.35 -18.06
C LEU A 306 14.14 12.43 -17.66
N PRO A 307 14.30 11.26 -18.28
CA PRO A 307 15.41 10.35 -17.96
C PRO A 307 16.76 11.05 -18.01
N THR A 308 16.99 11.93 -18.99
CA THR A 308 18.25 12.67 -19.19
C THR A 308 18.31 14.00 -18.45
N GLU A 309 17.18 14.53 -17.98
CA GLU A 309 17.11 15.79 -17.22
C GLU A 309 16.08 15.67 -16.09
N LYS A 310 16.53 15.17 -14.94
CA LYS A 310 15.68 14.88 -13.79
C LYS A 310 15.23 16.13 -13.05
N ILE A 311 14.05 16.05 -12.43
CA ILE A 311 13.64 17.01 -11.38
C ILE A 311 14.57 16.83 -10.18
N THR A 312 15.06 17.94 -9.60
CA THR A 312 16.03 17.85 -8.52
C THR A 312 15.73 18.75 -7.33
N ASN A 313 15.99 18.25 -6.12
CA ASN A 313 15.90 19.00 -4.88
C ASN A 313 14.53 19.66 -4.65
N ILE A 314 13.43 18.93 -4.90
CA ILE A 314 12.09 19.32 -4.44
C ILE A 314 11.86 18.70 -3.07
N ARG A 315 11.44 19.51 -2.11
CA ARG A 315 11.11 19.09 -0.76
C ARG A 315 9.69 19.53 -0.40
N ILE A 316 8.84 18.55 -0.05
CA ILE A 316 7.53 18.79 0.54
C ILE A 316 7.67 18.53 2.04
N GLU A 317 7.30 19.49 2.87
CA GLU A 317 7.44 19.33 4.32
C GLU A 317 6.36 20.03 5.11
N ASN A 318 6.06 19.50 6.30
CA ASN A 318 5.13 20.08 7.27
C ASN A 318 3.75 20.42 6.68
N LEU A 319 3.19 19.51 5.86
CA LEU A 319 1.86 19.61 5.27
C LEU A 319 0.97 18.44 5.70
N GLY A 320 -0.34 18.68 5.76
CA GLY A 320 -1.36 17.65 5.72
C GLY A 320 -1.77 17.39 4.26
N LEU A 321 -1.82 16.13 3.84
CA LEU A 321 -2.11 15.72 2.46
C LEU A 321 -3.26 14.70 2.51
N PHE A 322 -4.45 15.09 2.09
CA PHE A 322 -5.66 14.31 2.37
C PHE A 322 -6.60 14.17 1.18
N PHE A 323 -7.41 13.08 1.20
CA PHE A 323 -8.63 12.89 0.43
C PHE A 323 -8.42 12.79 -1.07
N THR A 324 -7.61 11.85 -1.50
CA THR A 324 -7.55 11.52 -2.94
C THR A 324 -8.54 10.40 -3.30
N GLU A 325 -8.95 10.35 -4.56
CA GLU A 325 -9.89 9.36 -5.09
C GLU A 325 -9.22 7.99 -5.23
N THR A 326 -10.02 6.95 -5.05
CA THR A 326 -9.59 5.55 -5.02
C THR A 326 -9.73 4.85 -6.37
N GLU A 327 -10.31 5.47 -7.39
CA GLU A 327 -10.55 4.75 -8.64
C GLU A 327 -9.25 4.21 -9.24
N TYR A 328 -9.01 2.91 -8.99
CA TYR A 328 -7.86 2.18 -9.50
C TYR A 328 -8.29 1.22 -10.61
N ARG A 329 -7.50 1.19 -11.67
CA ARG A 329 -7.66 0.26 -12.78
C ARG A 329 -6.30 -0.22 -13.24
N SER A 330 -6.11 -1.53 -13.28
CA SER A 330 -4.85 -2.14 -13.73
C SER A 330 -4.51 -1.81 -15.18
N SER A 331 -5.51 -1.46 -16.01
CA SER A 331 -5.31 -1.04 -17.41
C SER A 331 -4.52 0.27 -17.58
N ARG A 332 -4.27 1.00 -16.49
CA ARG A 332 -3.25 2.07 -16.51
C ARG A 332 -1.83 1.50 -16.51
N SER A 333 -1.69 0.18 -16.33
CA SER A 333 -0.41 -0.49 -16.42
C SER A 333 0.15 -0.42 -17.83
N VAL A 334 1.40 -0.03 -17.90
CA VAL A 334 2.16 0.25 -19.11
C VAL A 334 2.67 -1.03 -19.80
N ASP A 335 2.24 -2.19 -19.38
CA ASP A 335 2.76 -3.47 -19.86
C ASP A 335 2.35 -3.83 -21.29
N GLY A 336 2.10 -2.83 -22.15
CA GLY A 336 2.05 -3.02 -23.59
C GLY A 336 1.08 -4.08 -24.11
N CYS A 337 0.38 -4.79 -23.25
CA CYS A 337 -0.71 -5.67 -23.60
C CYS A 337 -1.90 -4.80 -23.95
N CYS A 338 -1.93 -4.41 -25.20
CA CYS A 338 -3.02 -3.69 -25.86
C CYS A 338 -4.29 -4.53 -25.94
N ASP A 339 -4.65 -5.29 -24.94
CA ASP A 339 -5.95 -5.89 -24.89
C ASP A 339 -6.94 -4.86 -24.38
N SER A 340 -7.97 -4.66 -25.17
CA SER A 340 -9.12 -3.80 -24.89
C SER A 340 -9.89 -4.17 -23.62
N GLU A 341 -9.41 -5.14 -22.86
CA GLU A 341 -10.00 -5.64 -21.63
C GLU A 341 -9.33 -5.04 -20.41
N ILE A 342 -10.11 -4.28 -19.68
CA ILE A 342 -9.72 -3.69 -18.40
C ILE A 342 -9.97 -4.72 -17.31
N TYR A 343 -8.95 -5.03 -16.51
CA TYR A 343 -9.05 -5.93 -15.38
C TYR A 343 -9.44 -5.20 -14.09
N ALA A 344 -10.03 -5.94 -13.15
CA ALA A 344 -10.50 -5.42 -11.88
C ALA A 344 -9.38 -5.17 -10.85
N SER A 345 -8.17 -5.73 -11.08
CA SER A 345 -7.00 -5.55 -10.21
C SER A 345 -5.68 -5.79 -10.97
N ASP A 346 -4.56 -5.62 -10.28
CA ASP A 346 -3.25 -6.17 -10.66
C ASP A 346 -3.13 -7.64 -10.26
N GLY A 347 -2.13 -8.34 -10.80
CA GLY A 347 -1.88 -9.76 -10.48
C GLY A 347 -1.17 -9.97 -9.13
N GLN A 348 -0.54 -8.95 -8.59
CA GLN A 348 0.20 -8.97 -7.33
C GLN A 348 0.18 -7.59 -6.70
N SER A 349 -0.36 -7.47 -5.47
CA SER A 349 -0.51 -6.21 -4.77
C SER A 349 -1.17 -5.13 -5.67
N VAL A 350 -0.99 -3.84 -5.38
CA VAL A 350 -1.45 -2.70 -6.20
C VAL A 350 -0.22 -2.07 -6.88
N ASN A 351 0.49 -2.85 -7.71
CA ASN A 351 1.81 -2.49 -8.23
C ASN A 351 1.82 -1.30 -9.20
N ASN A 352 0.70 -0.98 -9.83
CA ASN A 352 0.57 0.12 -10.78
C ASN A 352 -0.19 1.34 -10.22
N GLY A 353 -0.49 1.35 -8.94
CA GLY A 353 -1.22 2.43 -8.28
C GLY A 353 -0.38 3.71 -8.11
N PHE A 354 -1.04 4.86 -8.15
CA PHE A 354 -0.45 6.17 -7.85
C PHE A 354 -0.44 6.47 -6.36
N GLY A 355 0.37 7.46 -5.95
CA GLY A 355 0.35 8.02 -4.61
C GLY A 355 -0.27 9.41 -4.56
N ALA A 356 -0.62 9.87 -3.36
CA ALA A 356 -0.96 11.27 -3.17
C ALA A 356 0.19 12.21 -3.58
N VAL A 357 1.44 11.77 -3.40
CA VAL A 357 2.64 12.41 -3.94
C VAL A 357 3.43 11.41 -4.78
N ASN A 358 3.73 11.78 -6.02
CA ASN A 358 4.52 10.97 -6.94
C ASN A 358 5.77 11.71 -7.42
N PHE A 359 6.87 10.98 -7.51
CA PHE A 359 8.08 11.38 -8.20
C PHE A 359 8.44 10.34 -9.27
N SER A 360 8.76 10.81 -10.47
CA SER A 360 9.33 10.01 -11.56
C SER A 360 10.48 10.78 -12.19
N ASP A 361 11.56 10.10 -12.60
CA ASP A 361 12.76 10.77 -13.11
C ASP A 361 13.19 11.94 -12.22
N ALA A 362 13.33 11.67 -10.93
CA ALA A 362 13.61 12.67 -9.89
C ALA A 362 14.85 12.30 -9.06
N GLU A 363 15.58 13.32 -8.61
CA GLU A 363 16.79 13.11 -7.84
C GLU A 363 16.87 14.05 -6.63
N ARG A 364 17.27 13.53 -5.47
CA ARG A 364 17.37 14.29 -4.20
C ARG A 364 16.08 15.02 -3.82
N CYS A 365 14.94 14.43 -4.14
CA CYS A 365 13.64 14.93 -3.71
C CYS A 365 13.23 14.30 -2.37
N SER A 366 12.31 14.95 -1.64
CA SER A 366 11.92 14.44 -0.34
C SER A 366 10.52 14.86 0.09
N VAL A 367 9.87 13.98 0.91
CA VAL A 367 8.66 14.29 1.67
C VAL A 367 8.98 14.07 3.15
N VAL A 368 8.81 15.09 3.98
CA VAL A 368 9.34 15.10 5.35
C VAL A 368 8.32 15.69 6.32
N ASN A 369 8.12 15.02 7.45
CA ASN A 369 7.24 15.49 8.53
C ASN A 369 5.84 15.90 8.01
N CYS A 370 5.29 15.13 7.06
CA CYS A 370 3.94 15.30 6.55
C CYS A 370 2.98 14.30 7.21
N GLU A 371 1.71 14.66 7.27
CA GLU A 371 0.63 13.73 7.56
C GLU A 371 -0.11 13.44 6.26
N ILE A 372 -0.08 12.18 5.81
CA ILE A 372 -0.78 11.74 4.60
C ILE A 372 -1.86 10.76 5.04
N ALA A 373 -3.12 11.13 4.85
CA ALA A 373 -4.22 10.29 5.28
C ALA A 373 -5.38 10.28 4.29
N CYS A 374 -6.14 9.21 4.32
CA CYS A 374 -7.29 9.05 3.42
C CYS A 374 -6.87 9.21 1.94
N ALA A 375 -5.71 8.67 1.59
CA ALA A 375 -5.25 8.61 0.22
C ALA A 375 -5.92 7.45 -0.51
N GLY A 376 -6.27 7.67 -1.77
CA GLY A 376 -7.04 6.72 -2.56
C GLY A 376 -6.32 5.42 -2.86
N ILE A 377 -5.01 5.44 -3.13
CA ILE A 377 -4.24 4.23 -3.49
C ILE A 377 -2.97 4.12 -2.66
N TYR A 378 -1.94 4.92 -2.93
CA TYR A 378 -0.74 5.02 -2.10
C TYR A 378 -0.62 6.42 -1.49
N ALA A 379 0.09 6.54 -0.38
CA ALA A 379 0.45 7.85 0.15
C ALA A 379 1.60 8.48 -0.65
N LEU A 380 2.71 7.75 -0.79
CA LEU A 380 3.95 8.24 -1.41
C LEU A 380 4.46 7.23 -2.44
N VAL A 381 4.90 7.73 -3.59
CA VAL A 381 5.43 6.90 -4.67
C VAL A 381 6.71 7.51 -5.26
N ALA A 382 7.73 6.67 -5.42
CA ALA A 382 8.92 6.95 -6.22
C ALA A 382 8.97 5.94 -7.38
N GLU A 383 8.73 6.41 -8.60
CA GLU A 383 8.70 5.61 -9.83
C GLU A 383 10.08 5.51 -10.50
N GLU A 384 10.11 4.98 -11.73
CA GLU A 384 11.31 4.83 -12.56
C GLU A 384 12.18 6.08 -12.58
N GLY A 385 13.49 5.88 -12.56
CA GLY A 385 14.48 6.94 -12.66
C GLY A 385 14.67 7.76 -11.40
N CYS A 386 14.06 7.42 -10.28
CA CYS A 386 14.26 8.10 -9.00
C CYS A 386 15.60 7.70 -8.37
N LYS A 387 16.39 8.70 -7.93
CA LYS A 387 17.66 8.49 -7.22
C LYS A 387 17.77 9.40 -5.99
N ASN A 388 18.22 8.85 -4.86
CA ASN A 388 18.40 9.61 -3.61
C ASN A 388 17.10 10.32 -3.15
N VAL A 389 15.93 9.71 -3.36
CA VAL A 389 14.66 10.22 -2.83
C VAL A 389 14.50 9.79 -1.37
N VAL A 390 14.00 10.70 -0.53
CA VAL A 390 13.85 10.45 0.90
C VAL A 390 12.43 10.71 1.36
N PHE A 391 11.80 9.70 1.95
CA PHE A 391 10.51 9.80 2.66
C PHE A 391 10.77 9.54 4.14
N THR A 392 10.65 10.56 4.97
CA THR A 392 11.04 10.47 6.38
C THR A 392 10.12 11.23 7.32
N ASP A 393 9.98 10.68 8.53
CA ASP A 393 9.22 11.30 9.62
C ASP A 393 7.74 11.57 9.30
N ASN A 394 7.18 10.82 8.35
CA ASN A 394 5.80 10.99 7.94
C ASN A 394 4.85 10.10 8.75
N VAL A 395 3.63 10.59 8.94
CA VAL A 395 2.50 9.79 9.43
C VAL A 395 1.61 9.47 8.24
N ILE A 396 1.47 8.18 7.92
CA ILE A 396 0.70 7.66 6.79
C ILE A 396 -0.41 6.76 7.37
N ARG A 397 -1.67 7.11 7.15
CA ARG A 397 -2.79 6.38 7.75
C ARG A 397 -4.07 6.40 6.92
N ASP A 398 -4.95 5.44 7.19
CA ASP A 398 -6.28 5.37 6.57
C ASP A 398 -6.23 5.37 5.03
N VAL A 399 -5.24 4.70 4.47
CA VAL A 399 -5.02 4.65 3.01
C VAL A 399 -5.79 3.49 2.41
N SER A 400 -6.38 3.70 1.24
CA SER A 400 -7.24 2.70 0.61
C SER A 400 -6.50 1.47 0.09
N ALA A 401 -5.22 1.60 -0.27
CA ALA A 401 -4.36 0.47 -0.63
C ALA A 401 -3.10 0.44 0.23
N GLY A 402 -1.95 0.86 -0.26
CA GLY A 402 -0.67 0.75 0.42
C GLY A 402 -0.08 2.07 0.93
N GLY A 403 0.95 1.98 1.76
CA GLY A 403 1.60 3.16 2.32
C GLY A 403 2.58 3.83 1.36
N ILE A 404 3.70 3.18 1.09
CA ILE A 404 4.78 3.70 0.24
C ILE A 404 5.09 2.70 -0.86
N LYS A 405 5.23 3.17 -2.10
CA LYS A 405 5.69 2.36 -3.23
C LYS A 405 6.96 2.95 -3.84
N VAL A 406 7.92 2.08 -4.12
CA VAL A 406 9.12 2.36 -4.92
C VAL A 406 9.12 1.39 -6.09
N LYS A 407 9.19 1.91 -7.32
CA LYS A 407 9.19 1.07 -8.52
C LYS A 407 10.24 1.56 -9.51
N GLY A 408 11.27 0.76 -9.73
CA GLY A 408 12.30 1.01 -10.73
C GLY A 408 12.00 0.41 -12.08
N GLY A 409 12.88 0.64 -13.03
CA GLY A 409 12.85 -0.02 -14.33
C GLY A 409 13.29 -1.48 -14.22
N SER A 410 12.66 -2.35 -15.00
CA SER A 410 12.96 -3.78 -15.05
C SER A 410 14.40 -4.05 -15.48
N TYR A 411 14.92 -5.25 -15.15
CA TYR A 411 16.28 -5.64 -15.51
C TYR A 411 16.60 -5.41 -17.00
N GLY A 412 17.73 -4.76 -17.25
CA GLY A 412 18.18 -4.40 -18.59
C GLY A 412 17.58 -3.10 -19.14
N CYS A 413 16.85 -2.34 -18.35
CA CYS A 413 16.46 -0.98 -18.71
C CYS A 413 17.69 -0.07 -18.86
N GLU A 414 17.49 1.11 -19.44
CA GLU A 414 18.52 2.15 -19.49
C GLU A 414 18.88 2.60 -18.06
N SER A 415 20.15 2.89 -17.79
CA SER A 415 20.65 3.25 -16.45
C SER A 415 19.97 4.47 -15.85
N GLU A 416 19.43 5.35 -16.69
CA GLU A 416 18.67 6.53 -16.31
C GLU A 416 17.33 6.17 -15.67
N LYS A 417 16.76 5.00 -16.03
CA LYS A 417 15.49 4.47 -15.51
C LYS A 417 15.64 3.61 -14.26
N GLU A 418 16.86 3.24 -13.91
CA GLU A 418 17.12 2.56 -12.64
C GLU A 418 16.74 3.46 -11.46
N THR A 419 16.09 2.87 -10.47
CA THR A 419 15.71 3.53 -9.21
C THR A 419 16.59 2.99 -8.09
N SER A 420 17.26 3.91 -7.37
CA SER A 420 18.24 3.51 -6.37
C SER A 420 18.46 4.56 -5.27
N PHE A 421 19.06 4.11 -4.16
CA PHE A 421 19.37 4.93 -3.01
C PHE A 421 18.15 5.66 -2.43
N ILE A 422 16.98 5.00 -2.48
CA ILE A 422 15.76 5.52 -1.87
C ILE A 422 15.82 5.25 -0.36
N LYS A 423 15.54 6.28 0.43
CA LYS A 423 15.52 6.16 1.89
C LYS A 423 14.12 6.35 2.44
N LEU A 424 13.60 5.30 3.08
CA LEU A 424 12.31 5.26 3.78
C LEU A 424 12.60 5.12 5.28
N TYR A 425 12.59 6.24 6.02
CA TYR A 425 13.12 6.27 7.37
C TYR A 425 12.12 6.87 8.37
N ASN A 426 11.93 6.22 9.51
CA ASN A 426 11.14 6.73 10.64
C ASN A 426 9.72 7.19 10.26
N ASN A 427 9.06 6.46 9.35
CA ASN A 427 7.66 6.72 9.02
C ASN A 427 6.76 5.84 9.88
N LYS A 428 5.62 6.39 10.31
CA LYS A 428 4.54 5.65 10.97
C LYS A 428 3.44 5.37 9.95
N ILE A 429 3.24 4.09 9.62
CA ILE A 429 2.39 3.62 8.51
C ILE A 429 1.36 2.65 9.06
N TYR A 430 0.08 3.03 9.04
CA TYR A 430 -0.95 2.17 9.65
C TYR A 430 -2.34 2.36 9.07
N ASN A 431 -3.20 1.38 9.36
CA ASN A 431 -4.60 1.35 8.94
C ASN A 431 -4.74 1.43 7.41
N LEU A 432 -4.05 0.52 6.72
CA LEU A 432 -3.99 0.45 5.27
C LEU A 432 -4.87 -0.67 4.70
N GLY A 433 -5.05 -0.68 3.38
CA GLY A 433 -5.88 -1.67 2.69
C GLY A 433 -7.38 -1.43 2.90
N ARG A 434 -7.78 -0.18 3.15
CA ARG A 434 -9.16 0.18 3.51
C ARG A 434 -10.17 -0.05 2.39
N ARG A 435 -9.70 -0.22 1.16
CA ARG A 435 -10.48 -0.64 0.02
C ARG A 435 -9.78 -1.76 -0.76
N TYR A 436 -8.50 -1.60 -1.10
CA TYR A 436 -7.68 -2.62 -1.75
C TYR A 436 -6.85 -3.33 -0.70
N ALA A 437 -7.40 -4.43 -0.19
CA ALA A 437 -6.81 -5.19 0.90
C ALA A 437 -5.40 -5.73 0.57
N CYS A 438 -5.10 -5.99 -0.71
CA CYS A 438 -3.80 -6.48 -1.17
C CYS A 438 -2.67 -5.42 -1.17
N GLY A 439 -2.95 -4.18 -0.74
CA GLY A 439 -1.94 -3.14 -0.61
C GLY A 439 -0.92 -3.44 0.49
N CYS A 440 0.38 -3.31 0.18
CA CYS A 440 1.46 -3.48 1.15
C CYS A 440 1.71 -2.21 1.99
N GLY A 441 2.22 -2.36 3.20
CA GLY A 441 2.72 -1.22 3.98
C GLY A 441 3.81 -0.46 3.23
N ILE A 442 4.84 -1.17 2.79
CA ILE A 442 5.89 -0.67 1.89
C ILE A 442 6.11 -1.71 0.78
N LEU A 443 6.13 -1.25 -0.46
CA LEU A 443 6.36 -2.08 -1.66
C LEU A 443 7.54 -1.54 -2.46
N VAL A 444 8.57 -2.36 -2.67
CA VAL A 444 9.78 -2.03 -3.44
C VAL A 444 9.95 -3.00 -4.61
N ILE A 445 9.86 -2.49 -5.82
CA ILE A 445 9.88 -3.23 -7.08
C ILE A 445 11.08 -2.77 -7.90
N ASP A 446 11.92 -3.69 -8.39
CA ASP A 446 13.04 -3.41 -9.32
C ASP A 446 13.89 -2.20 -8.91
N ALA A 447 14.20 -2.06 -7.61
CA ALA A 447 15.01 -0.98 -7.08
C ALA A 447 16.12 -1.52 -6.18
N HIS A 448 17.25 -0.84 -6.13
CA HIS A 448 18.47 -1.32 -5.47
C HIS A 448 19.11 -0.28 -4.55
N ASP A 449 19.98 -0.75 -3.64
CA ASP A 449 20.68 0.08 -2.66
C ASP A 449 19.72 0.99 -1.85
N CYS A 450 18.49 0.55 -1.61
CA CYS A 450 17.49 1.28 -0.84
C CYS A 450 17.63 0.97 0.65
N GLU A 451 17.33 1.95 1.49
CA GLU A 451 17.27 1.82 2.96
C GLU A 451 15.82 1.94 3.43
N ILE A 452 15.29 0.89 4.07
CA ILE A 452 13.96 0.83 4.68
C ILE A 452 14.19 0.62 6.17
N SER A 453 14.21 1.72 6.95
CA SER A 453 14.68 1.62 8.33
C SER A 453 13.86 2.41 9.34
N GLU A 454 13.77 1.88 10.56
CA GLU A 454 13.10 2.49 11.71
C GLU A 454 11.61 2.84 11.46
N ASN A 455 10.95 2.18 10.49
CA ASN A 455 9.53 2.43 10.25
C ASN A 455 8.66 1.60 11.19
N GLU A 456 7.54 2.18 11.63
CA GLU A 456 6.47 1.48 12.34
C GLU A 456 5.35 1.17 11.32
N VAL A 457 5.09 -0.14 11.08
CA VAL A 457 4.10 -0.60 10.08
C VAL A 457 3.10 -1.52 10.78
N HIS A 458 1.84 -1.10 10.87
CA HIS A 458 0.82 -1.90 11.56
C HIS A 458 -0.60 -1.68 11.03
N ASP A 459 -1.51 -2.57 11.40
CA ASP A 459 -2.90 -2.52 10.96
C ASP A 459 -3.03 -2.49 9.42
N VAL A 460 -2.35 -3.44 8.76
CA VAL A 460 -2.33 -3.63 7.32
C VAL A 460 -3.00 -4.94 6.96
N TYR A 461 -3.86 -4.96 5.95
CA TYR A 461 -4.59 -6.18 5.56
C TYR A 461 -3.74 -7.21 4.82
N TYR A 462 -2.58 -6.85 4.32
CA TYR A 462 -1.66 -7.72 3.59
C TYR A 462 -0.23 -7.61 4.14
N THR A 463 0.77 -7.78 3.27
CA THR A 463 2.20 -7.78 3.61
C THR A 463 2.67 -6.44 4.21
N GLY A 464 3.47 -6.50 5.28
CA GLY A 464 4.03 -5.31 5.91
C GLY A 464 5.05 -4.61 5.01
N ILE A 465 6.15 -5.29 4.67
CA ILE A 465 7.20 -4.80 3.76
C ILE A 465 7.47 -5.86 2.70
N SER A 466 7.34 -5.50 1.42
CA SER A 466 7.59 -6.37 0.27
C SER A 466 8.73 -5.81 -0.58
N VAL A 467 9.77 -6.61 -0.86
CA VAL A 467 10.95 -6.21 -1.65
C VAL A 467 11.27 -7.27 -2.69
N GLY A 468 11.30 -6.86 -3.96
CA GLY A 468 11.57 -7.74 -5.10
C GLY A 468 10.36 -7.98 -5.99
N TRP A 469 10.62 -8.31 -7.26
CA TRP A 469 9.56 -8.49 -8.26
C TRP A 469 9.87 -9.54 -9.34
N SER A 470 10.93 -10.33 -9.19
CA SER A 470 11.31 -11.34 -10.17
C SER A 470 11.02 -12.74 -9.65
N TRP A 471 10.10 -13.47 -10.27
CA TRP A 471 9.78 -14.85 -9.90
C TRP A 471 10.88 -15.79 -10.36
N GLY A 472 11.36 -16.65 -9.46
CA GLY A 472 12.43 -17.59 -9.74
C GLY A 472 13.82 -16.96 -9.75
N TYR A 473 14.70 -17.47 -10.62
CA TYR A 473 16.13 -17.12 -10.65
C TYR A 473 16.50 -16.18 -11.78
N ASP A 474 15.54 -15.49 -12.35
CA ASP A 474 15.82 -14.48 -13.37
C ASP A 474 16.54 -13.27 -12.76
N LYS A 475 17.31 -12.59 -13.58
CA LYS A 475 18.01 -11.37 -13.16
C LYS A 475 17.02 -10.26 -12.87
N SER A 476 17.31 -9.50 -11.84
CA SER A 476 16.45 -8.41 -11.36
C SER A 476 17.31 -7.18 -11.04
N ASN A 477 16.69 -6.01 -11.03
CA ASN A 477 17.28 -4.78 -10.52
C ASN A 477 17.10 -4.62 -9.00
N THR A 478 16.72 -5.69 -8.29
CA THR A 478 16.58 -5.68 -6.83
C THR A 478 17.80 -6.30 -6.18
N TYR A 479 18.66 -5.50 -5.55
CA TYR A 479 19.85 -5.95 -4.84
C TYR A 479 20.35 -4.89 -3.85
N GLY A 480 21.20 -5.25 -2.90
CA GLY A 480 21.85 -4.32 -1.97
C GLY A 480 20.89 -3.55 -1.05
N ASN A 481 19.65 -4.01 -0.89
CA ASN A 481 18.65 -3.31 -0.07
C ASN A 481 18.86 -3.60 1.42
N LEU A 482 18.65 -2.61 2.28
CA LEU A 482 18.74 -2.73 3.73
C LEU A 482 17.36 -2.53 4.36
N ILE A 483 16.82 -3.59 5.00
CA ILE A 483 15.56 -3.59 5.74
C ILE A 483 15.91 -3.72 7.22
N LYS A 484 15.88 -2.61 7.98
CA LYS A 484 16.51 -2.56 9.30
C LYS A 484 15.68 -1.84 10.36
N GLY A 485 15.59 -2.42 11.56
CA GLY A 485 15.03 -1.73 12.73
C GLY A 485 13.54 -1.43 12.61
N ASN A 486 12.83 -2.04 11.67
CA ASN A 486 11.40 -1.78 11.50
C ASN A 486 10.59 -2.56 12.54
N HIS A 487 9.49 -1.98 13.02
CA HIS A 487 8.49 -2.62 13.86
C HIS A 487 7.24 -2.90 13.05
N ILE A 488 6.95 -4.20 12.81
CA ILE A 488 5.85 -4.65 11.92
C ILE A 488 4.92 -5.55 12.74
N TYR A 489 3.65 -5.16 12.88
CA TYR A 489 2.73 -5.91 13.72
C TYR A 489 1.26 -5.70 13.37
N ARG A 490 0.40 -6.62 13.81
CA ARG A 490 -1.03 -6.63 13.52
C ARG A 490 -1.30 -6.45 12.02
N ILE A 491 -0.84 -7.40 11.22
CA ILE A 491 -1.07 -7.45 9.78
C ILE A 491 -1.82 -8.72 9.38
N GLY A 492 -2.46 -8.69 8.21
CA GLY A 492 -3.08 -9.86 7.59
C GLY A 492 -4.54 -10.14 7.96
N TYR A 493 -5.22 -9.38 8.72
CA TYR A 493 -6.63 -9.41 9.20
C TYR A 493 -7.60 -10.49 8.65
N GLY A 494 -7.10 -11.61 8.09
CA GLY A 494 -7.91 -12.75 7.66
C GLY A 494 -8.76 -12.53 6.41
N LEU A 495 -8.39 -11.62 5.52
CA LEU A 495 -9.06 -11.43 4.22
C LEU A 495 -8.31 -12.11 3.07
N LEU A 496 -7.00 -12.08 3.08
CA LEU A 496 -6.13 -12.61 2.04
C LEU A 496 -5.16 -13.64 2.60
N SER A 497 -4.60 -14.45 1.71
CA SER A 497 -3.60 -15.49 2.00
C SER A 497 -2.23 -15.07 1.46
N ASP A 498 -1.21 -15.91 1.65
CA ASP A 498 0.11 -15.79 1.00
C ASP A 498 0.84 -14.47 1.29
N MET A 499 1.09 -14.20 2.56
CA MET A 499 1.69 -12.95 3.01
C MET A 499 2.68 -13.15 4.16
N GLY A 500 3.50 -12.12 4.40
CA GLY A 500 4.43 -12.08 5.50
C GLY A 500 4.60 -10.71 6.13
N GLY A 501 5.23 -10.66 7.31
CA GLY A 501 5.68 -9.39 7.90
C GLY A 501 6.68 -8.70 6.98
N ILE A 502 7.72 -9.43 6.56
CA ILE A 502 8.64 -9.05 5.50
C ILE A 502 8.60 -10.15 4.43
N TYR A 503 8.39 -9.75 3.19
CA TYR A 503 8.33 -10.61 2.00
C TYR A 503 9.43 -10.24 1.01
N THR A 504 10.09 -11.23 0.41
CA THR A 504 11.05 -11.01 -0.67
C THR A 504 10.77 -11.92 -1.87
N LEU A 505 11.25 -11.52 -3.04
CA LEU A 505 11.02 -12.24 -4.29
C LEU A 505 12.23 -12.13 -5.23
N GLY A 506 12.75 -13.28 -5.69
CA GLY A 506 13.84 -13.37 -6.66
C GLY A 506 15.24 -13.16 -6.09
N ILE A 507 16.22 -13.15 -6.97
CA ILE A 507 17.64 -12.98 -6.61
C ILE A 507 17.90 -11.56 -6.12
N GLN A 508 18.52 -11.43 -4.92
CA GLN A 508 18.76 -10.15 -4.25
C GLN A 508 20.13 -10.11 -3.58
N GLU A 509 21.19 -10.17 -4.37
CA GLU A 509 22.57 -10.17 -3.85
C GLU A 509 22.81 -8.94 -2.96
N GLY A 510 23.34 -9.17 -1.75
CA GLY A 510 23.68 -8.10 -0.80
C GLY A 510 22.49 -7.49 -0.05
N THR A 511 21.26 -7.98 -0.24
CA THR A 511 20.12 -7.56 0.55
C THR A 511 20.22 -8.10 1.98
N VAL A 512 19.96 -7.22 2.97
CA VAL A 512 20.05 -7.53 4.40
C VAL A 512 18.73 -7.19 5.10
N ILE A 513 18.21 -8.14 5.87
CA ILE A 513 17.05 -8.00 6.75
C ILE A 513 17.56 -8.10 8.19
N GLU A 514 17.66 -6.97 8.91
CA GLU A 514 18.30 -6.98 10.23
C GLU A 514 17.58 -6.15 11.30
N ASN A 515 17.65 -6.63 12.55
CA ASN A 515 17.15 -5.90 13.72
C ASN A 515 15.67 -5.52 13.66
N ASN A 516 14.84 -6.22 12.88
CA ASN A 516 13.41 -5.95 12.79
C ASN A 516 12.66 -6.68 13.91
N LEU A 517 11.58 -6.07 14.39
CA LEU A 517 10.61 -6.67 15.31
C LEU A 517 9.33 -6.95 14.54
N ILE A 518 8.93 -8.24 14.45
CA ILE A 518 7.79 -8.68 13.67
C ILE A 518 6.89 -9.55 14.53
N HIS A 519 5.61 -9.20 14.66
CA HIS A 519 4.68 -10.01 15.45
C HIS A 519 3.21 -9.80 15.07
N ASP A 520 2.34 -10.70 15.55
CA ASP A 520 0.90 -10.65 15.31
C ASP A 520 0.58 -10.60 13.81
N VAL A 521 1.04 -11.61 13.08
CA VAL A 521 0.82 -11.77 11.64
C VAL A 521 -0.25 -12.83 11.41
N GLU A 522 -1.34 -12.44 10.75
CA GLU A 522 -2.48 -13.29 10.43
C GLU A 522 -2.63 -13.47 8.90
N SER A 523 -3.59 -14.28 8.46
CA SER A 523 -4.00 -14.46 7.07
C SER A 523 -5.37 -15.16 6.99
N TYR A 524 -5.97 -15.24 5.81
CA TYR A 524 -7.24 -15.94 5.60
C TYR A 524 -7.08 -17.46 5.73
N HIS A 525 -6.43 -18.10 4.78
CA HIS A 525 -6.29 -19.56 4.75
C HIS A 525 -4.84 -19.99 5.04
N TYR A 526 -3.89 -19.68 4.17
CA TYR A 526 -2.47 -19.99 4.33
C TYR A 526 -1.61 -18.71 4.33
N GLY A 527 -0.37 -18.80 4.74
CA GLY A 527 0.49 -17.64 4.90
C GLY A 527 0.36 -17.03 6.29
N GLY A 528 0.65 -15.73 6.41
CA GLY A 528 0.79 -15.10 7.71
C GLY A 528 2.10 -15.50 8.37
N TRP A 529 3.17 -15.53 7.56
CA TRP A 529 4.54 -15.77 8.00
C TRP A 529 5.21 -14.50 8.54
N GLY A 530 6.20 -14.67 9.38
CA GLY A 530 6.99 -13.55 9.88
C GLY A 530 7.90 -12.97 8.80
N ILE A 531 8.94 -13.71 8.42
CA ILE A 531 9.83 -13.41 7.31
C ILE A 531 9.60 -14.47 6.24
N TYR A 532 9.23 -14.04 5.04
CA TYR A 532 8.88 -14.90 3.92
C TYR A 532 9.81 -14.64 2.73
N LEU A 533 10.69 -15.60 2.47
CA LEU A 533 11.53 -15.63 1.27
C LEU A 533 10.80 -16.44 0.21
N ASP A 534 10.07 -15.76 -0.69
CA ASP A 534 9.28 -16.42 -1.73
C ASP A 534 10.13 -16.73 -2.96
N GLU A 535 9.51 -17.16 -4.03
CA GLU A 535 10.05 -17.77 -5.23
C GLU A 535 11.40 -17.21 -5.69
N GLY A 536 12.44 -18.03 -5.60
CA GLY A 536 13.79 -17.70 -6.05
C GLY A 536 14.56 -16.74 -5.14
N SER A 537 14.01 -16.33 -3.98
CA SER A 537 14.71 -15.45 -3.03
C SER A 537 16.08 -16.02 -2.65
N SER A 538 17.13 -15.31 -3.04
CA SER A 538 18.50 -15.85 -2.95
C SER A 538 19.52 -14.78 -2.57
N TYR A 539 20.60 -15.24 -1.90
CA TYR A 539 21.73 -14.42 -1.44
C TYR A 539 21.34 -13.33 -0.44
N ILE A 540 20.32 -13.59 0.37
CA ILE A 540 19.77 -12.67 1.38
C ILE A 540 20.36 -13.03 2.74
N LEU A 541 20.77 -12.02 3.51
CA LEU A 541 21.18 -12.16 4.90
C LEU A 541 20.05 -11.71 5.83
N VAL A 542 19.52 -12.64 6.62
CA VAL A 542 18.50 -12.41 7.66
C VAL A 542 19.15 -12.52 9.03
N LYS A 543 19.31 -11.41 9.77
CA LYS A 543 20.03 -11.47 11.06
C LYS A 543 19.45 -10.57 12.16
N ASN A 544 19.61 -10.99 13.39
CA ASN A 544 19.22 -10.23 14.57
C ASN A 544 17.76 -9.79 14.62
N ASN A 545 16.85 -10.46 13.90
CA ASN A 545 15.43 -10.14 13.95
C ASN A 545 14.75 -10.89 15.12
N ILE A 546 13.68 -10.31 15.63
CA ILE A 546 12.77 -10.95 16.60
C ILE A 546 11.42 -11.13 15.90
N VAL A 547 10.98 -12.39 15.80
CA VAL A 547 9.73 -12.75 15.12
C VAL A 547 8.91 -13.68 16.00
N TYR A 548 7.68 -13.27 16.33
CA TYR A 548 6.82 -14.09 17.19
C TYR A 548 5.33 -13.94 16.89
N ASN A 549 4.52 -14.87 17.41
CA ASN A 549 3.06 -14.88 17.32
C ASN A 549 2.53 -14.72 15.89
N THR A 550 3.09 -15.47 14.97
CA THR A 550 2.65 -15.56 13.57
C THR A 550 1.61 -16.66 13.40
N LYS A 551 0.65 -16.51 12.50
CA LYS A 551 -0.35 -17.57 12.21
C LYS A 551 0.29 -18.83 11.65
N CYS A 552 1.18 -18.67 10.70
CA CYS A 552 2.03 -19.73 10.20
C CYS A 552 3.42 -19.65 10.88
N GLU A 553 4.45 -20.05 10.21
CA GLU A 553 5.79 -20.11 10.80
C GLU A 553 6.41 -18.70 10.91
N SER A 554 7.34 -18.54 11.85
CA SER A 554 8.09 -17.28 11.99
C SER A 554 9.00 -17.00 10.80
N PHE A 555 9.50 -18.06 10.15
CA PHE A 555 10.31 -17.99 8.93
C PHE A 555 9.78 -18.99 7.89
N HIS A 556 9.60 -18.53 6.66
CA HIS A 556 9.26 -19.36 5.51
C HIS A 556 10.19 -19.08 4.34
N MET A 557 10.66 -20.11 3.67
CA MET A 557 11.32 -20.04 2.36
C MET A 557 10.56 -20.95 1.39
N HIS A 558 10.01 -20.40 0.31
CA HIS A 558 9.31 -21.22 -0.67
C HIS A 558 10.34 -22.05 -1.46
N TYR A 559 11.23 -21.38 -2.19
CA TYR A 559 12.48 -21.95 -2.71
C TYR A 559 13.49 -20.83 -2.95
N GLY A 560 14.77 -21.16 -2.95
CA GLY A 560 15.84 -20.18 -3.11
C GLY A 560 17.18 -20.78 -2.74
N LYS A 561 18.26 -20.03 -2.88
CA LYS A 561 19.63 -20.53 -2.68
C LYS A 561 20.53 -19.55 -1.94
N ASN A 562 21.50 -20.12 -1.19
CA ASN A 562 22.57 -19.38 -0.55
C ASN A 562 22.07 -18.26 0.39
N ASN A 563 20.93 -18.47 1.08
CA ASN A 563 20.45 -17.57 2.10
C ASN A 563 21.12 -17.85 3.44
N VAL A 564 21.33 -16.82 4.25
CA VAL A 564 21.89 -16.96 5.61
C VAL A 564 20.92 -16.38 6.61
N VAL A 565 20.48 -17.18 7.58
CA VAL A 565 19.54 -16.83 8.63
C VAL A 565 20.27 -17.01 9.97
N ARG A 566 20.70 -15.92 10.60
CA ARG A 566 21.53 -16.02 11.80
C ARG A 566 21.17 -15.05 12.91
N GLU A 567 21.45 -15.46 14.13
CA GLU A 567 21.31 -14.61 15.33
C GLU A 567 19.87 -14.06 15.51
N ASN A 568 18.85 -14.73 14.93
CA ASN A 568 17.45 -14.33 15.09
C ASN A 568 16.82 -15.03 16.29
N VAL A 569 15.73 -14.44 16.79
CA VAL A 569 14.80 -15.08 17.71
C VAL A 569 13.51 -15.38 16.96
N PHE A 570 13.19 -16.66 16.79
CA PHE A 570 11.92 -17.15 16.27
C PHE A 570 11.11 -17.79 17.40
N ALA A 571 9.89 -17.28 17.65
CA ALA A 571 9.15 -17.73 18.81
C ALA A 571 7.64 -17.86 18.56
N PHE A 572 7.06 -18.91 19.09
CA PHE A 572 5.61 -19.10 19.28
C PHE A 572 4.78 -18.90 18.01
N GLY A 573 5.28 -19.32 16.84
CA GLY A 573 4.49 -19.43 15.62
C GLY A 573 3.41 -20.51 15.79
N LYS A 574 2.17 -20.23 15.39
CA LYS A 574 1.00 -21.09 15.69
C LYS A 574 0.97 -22.38 14.86
N SER A 575 1.73 -22.46 13.76
CA SER A 575 1.92 -23.70 12.98
C SER A 575 3.32 -24.32 13.16
N GLY A 576 4.28 -23.53 13.57
CA GLY A 576 5.68 -23.89 13.71
C GLY A 576 6.59 -22.67 13.67
N LEU A 577 7.90 -22.86 13.58
CA LEU A 577 8.84 -21.73 13.48
C LEU A 577 9.49 -21.60 12.11
N VAL A 578 9.78 -22.72 11.47
CA VAL A 578 10.46 -22.73 10.17
C VAL A 578 9.73 -23.65 9.21
N ARG A 579 9.47 -23.16 8.02
CA ARG A 579 8.93 -23.92 6.89
C ARG A 579 9.75 -23.67 5.63
N ILE A 580 10.02 -24.75 4.89
CA ILE A 580 10.62 -24.70 3.56
C ILE A 580 9.72 -25.50 2.62
N THR A 581 9.33 -24.90 1.51
CA THR A 581 8.53 -25.58 0.49
C THR A 581 9.32 -25.63 -0.82
N LEU A 582 8.96 -26.54 -1.73
CA LEU A 582 9.64 -26.77 -3.01
C LEU A 582 11.18 -26.80 -2.90
N PRO A 583 11.76 -27.71 -2.07
CA PRO A 583 13.21 -27.79 -1.90
C PRO A 583 13.88 -28.22 -3.20
N GLU A 584 15.01 -27.61 -3.48
CA GLU A 584 15.82 -27.87 -4.68
C GLU A 584 17.15 -28.52 -4.33
N LEU A 585 17.80 -29.17 -5.32
CA LEU A 585 19.03 -29.93 -5.14
C LEU A 585 20.29 -29.04 -5.10
N HIS A 586 20.27 -27.98 -4.27
CA HIS A 586 21.40 -27.08 -4.04
C HIS A 586 21.31 -26.46 -2.63
N ASP A 587 22.38 -25.81 -2.18
CA ASP A 587 22.38 -25.14 -0.87
C ASP A 587 21.32 -24.05 -0.80
N GLY A 588 20.27 -24.27 -0.01
CA GLY A 588 19.13 -23.38 0.15
C GLY A 588 19.40 -22.31 1.19
N VAL A 589 19.57 -22.71 2.46
CA VAL A 589 19.70 -21.81 3.60
C VAL A 589 20.59 -22.38 4.69
N LEU A 590 21.40 -21.49 5.30
CA LEU A 590 22.15 -21.74 6.52
C LEU A 590 21.44 -21.07 7.71
N PHE A 591 21.04 -21.86 8.70
CA PHE A 591 20.57 -21.39 10.02
C PHE A 591 21.72 -21.42 11.01
N GLU A 592 22.18 -20.25 11.49
CA GLU A 592 23.35 -20.14 12.35
C GLU A 592 23.03 -19.30 13.60
N SER A 593 23.31 -19.82 14.75
CA SER A 593 23.19 -19.11 16.04
C SER A 593 21.80 -18.51 16.32
N ASN A 594 20.71 -19.09 15.78
CA ASN A 594 19.36 -18.64 16.06
C ASN A 594 18.84 -19.23 17.38
N ILE A 595 17.91 -18.52 18.02
CA ILE A 595 17.15 -19.00 19.16
C ILE A 595 15.73 -19.31 18.69
N MET A 596 15.30 -20.56 18.83
CA MET A 596 14.01 -21.07 18.38
C MET A 596 13.18 -21.57 19.55
N LEU A 597 12.10 -20.87 19.88
CA LEU A 597 11.29 -21.07 21.09
C LEU A 597 9.88 -21.50 20.74
N GLN A 598 9.42 -22.60 21.30
CA GLN A 598 8.05 -23.08 21.15
C GLN A 598 7.37 -23.46 22.46
N LYS A 599 6.10 -23.80 22.37
CA LYS A 599 5.29 -24.29 23.49
C LYS A 599 4.36 -25.41 23.02
N GLY A 600 4.92 -26.63 22.88
CA GLY A 600 4.18 -27.81 22.44
C GLY A 600 3.79 -27.82 20.96
N LEU A 601 4.48 -27.02 20.12
CA LEU A 601 4.30 -26.98 18.68
C LEU A 601 5.63 -27.23 17.97
N PRO A 602 5.64 -27.66 16.70
CA PRO A 602 6.88 -28.02 16.03
C PRO A 602 7.82 -26.82 15.83
N ILE A 603 9.11 -27.09 15.83
CA ILE A 603 10.13 -26.15 15.34
C ILE A 603 10.07 -26.10 13.81
N PHE A 604 10.11 -27.27 13.16
CA PHE A 604 9.95 -27.42 11.71
C PHE A 604 8.58 -28.04 11.45
N SER A 605 7.73 -27.30 10.75
CA SER A 605 6.37 -27.74 10.40
C SER A 605 6.34 -28.40 9.03
N ASP A 606 5.45 -29.32 8.91
CA ASP A 606 5.02 -30.15 7.77
C ASP A 606 5.74 -29.99 6.42
N ASN A 607 5.97 -31.11 5.74
CA ASN A 607 6.52 -31.35 4.39
C ASN A 607 8.01 -31.59 4.27
N TYR A 608 8.75 -31.74 5.36
CA TYR A 608 10.15 -32.19 5.25
C TYR A 608 10.20 -33.70 5.01
N ASP A 609 10.63 -34.11 3.83
CA ASP A 609 11.26 -35.40 3.69
C ASP A 609 12.76 -35.29 4.00
N LEU A 610 13.42 -36.44 4.16
CA LEU A 610 14.85 -36.45 4.44
C LEU A 610 15.69 -35.82 3.31
N THR A 611 15.15 -35.76 2.09
CA THR A 611 15.77 -35.11 0.94
C THR A 611 15.77 -33.60 1.05
N THR A 612 14.71 -32.99 1.58
CA THR A 612 14.63 -31.54 1.83
C THR A 612 15.71 -31.08 2.80
N ILE A 613 15.83 -31.78 3.94
CA ILE A 613 16.73 -31.36 5.03
C ILE A 613 18.20 -31.44 4.63
N GLN A 614 18.58 -32.30 3.67
CA GLN A 614 19.98 -32.42 3.26
C GLN A 614 20.55 -31.13 2.62
N PHE A 615 19.72 -30.23 2.12
CA PHE A 615 20.11 -28.93 1.52
C PHE A 615 19.96 -27.74 2.49
N LEU A 616 19.57 -28.03 3.73
CA LEU A 616 19.55 -27.07 4.82
C LEU A 616 20.77 -27.27 5.71
N HIS A 617 21.35 -26.20 6.20
CA HIS A 617 22.51 -26.25 7.10
C HIS A 617 22.16 -25.62 8.43
N PHE A 618 22.64 -26.24 9.52
CA PHE A 618 22.32 -25.80 10.88
C PHE A 618 23.61 -25.78 11.72
N SER A 619 23.92 -24.62 12.32
CA SER A 619 25.08 -24.44 13.17
C SER A 619 24.73 -23.58 14.39
N ASP A 620 25.13 -24.05 15.55
CA ASP A 620 25.09 -23.31 16.84
C ASP A 620 23.72 -22.76 17.23
N ASN A 621 22.60 -23.33 16.71
CA ASN A 621 21.25 -22.89 17.09
C ASN A 621 20.84 -23.44 18.45
N VAL A 622 20.02 -22.66 19.15
CA VAL A 622 19.43 -23.06 20.46
C VAL A 622 17.94 -23.32 20.22
N PHE A 623 17.51 -24.54 20.57
CA PHE A 623 16.11 -24.94 20.53
C PHE A 623 15.58 -25.09 21.98
N TYR A 624 14.36 -24.62 22.25
CA TYR A 624 13.74 -24.82 23.54
C TYR A 624 12.22 -24.86 23.45
N ASP A 625 11.59 -25.80 24.16
CA ASP A 625 10.15 -25.90 24.27
C ASP A 625 9.68 -25.61 25.69
N TYR A 626 8.82 -24.61 25.87
CA TYR A 626 8.27 -24.22 27.17
C TYR A 626 7.16 -25.13 27.68
N SER A 627 6.71 -26.12 26.90
CA SER A 627 5.84 -27.21 27.41
C SER A 627 6.59 -28.18 28.31
N GLY A 628 7.94 -28.21 28.22
CA GLY A 628 8.80 -29.18 28.88
C GLY A 628 9.08 -30.43 28.05
N GLU A 629 8.56 -30.50 26.83
CA GLU A 629 8.83 -31.56 25.87
C GLU A 629 10.11 -31.28 25.05
N MET A 630 10.62 -32.31 24.38
CA MET A 630 11.74 -32.12 23.44
C MET A 630 11.28 -31.37 22.19
N PRO A 631 12.01 -30.30 21.77
CA PRO A 631 11.74 -29.65 20.53
C PRO A 631 11.71 -30.62 19.33
N PHE A 632 10.67 -30.59 18.52
CA PHE A 632 10.44 -31.59 17.48
C PHE A 632 10.20 -30.98 16.11
N ALA A 633 10.36 -31.81 15.08
CA ALA A 633 10.02 -31.55 13.70
C ALA A 633 8.88 -32.48 13.27
N VAL A 634 7.99 -31.99 12.44
CA VAL A 634 6.97 -32.80 11.76
C VAL A 634 7.48 -33.12 10.34
N LEU A 635 7.69 -34.39 10.06
CA LEU A 635 8.14 -34.88 8.76
C LEU A 635 6.94 -35.22 7.88
N HIS A 636 7.19 -35.40 6.59
CA HIS A 636 6.17 -35.81 5.62
C HIS A 636 5.40 -37.05 6.10
N GLY A 637 4.07 -36.98 6.02
CA GLY A 637 3.20 -38.02 6.55
C GLY A 637 2.87 -37.89 8.05
N GLY A 638 3.22 -36.76 8.69
CA GLY A 638 2.86 -36.45 10.08
C GLY A 638 3.75 -37.16 11.11
N LYS A 639 4.91 -37.66 10.71
CA LYS A 639 5.85 -38.30 11.64
C LYS A 639 6.61 -37.24 12.42
N GLU A 640 6.52 -37.30 13.76
CA GLU A 640 7.29 -36.43 14.68
C GLU A 640 8.66 -37.07 15.00
N GLU A 641 9.72 -36.26 14.96
CA GLU A 641 11.07 -36.61 15.41
C GLU A 641 11.66 -35.44 16.22
N SER A 642 12.47 -35.76 17.24
CA SER A 642 13.27 -34.74 17.94
C SER A 642 14.19 -34.01 16.96
N VAL A 643 14.22 -32.67 17.06
CA VAL A 643 15.06 -31.85 16.13
C VAL A 643 16.54 -32.27 16.24
N ILE A 644 17.06 -32.46 17.43
CA ILE A 644 18.47 -32.83 17.65
C ILE A 644 18.76 -34.21 17.09
N GLU A 645 17.94 -35.23 17.43
CA GLU A 645 18.12 -36.58 16.89
C GLU A 645 18.05 -36.62 15.34
N LEU A 646 17.16 -35.83 14.78
CA LEU A 646 17.06 -35.67 13.31
C LEU A 646 18.34 -35.08 12.72
N LEU A 647 18.86 -34.00 13.29
CA LEU A 647 20.09 -33.35 12.81
C LEU A 647 21.31 -34.23 13.01
N GLU A 648 21.40 -35.00 14.12
CA GLU A 648 22.47 -36.01 14.35
C GLU A 648 22.42 -37.13 13.30
N LYS A 649 21.25 -37.68 13.05
CA LYS A 649 21.02 -38.73 12.06
C LYS A 649 21.41 -38.31 10.66
N LEU A 650 21.26 -37.05 10.33
CA LEU A 650 21.63 -36.47 9.05
C LEU A 650 23.08 -35.96 9.00
N GLY A 651 23.83 -36.04 10.09
CA GLY A 651 25.19 -35.51 10.20
C GLY A 651 25.26 -33.99 10.11
N LYS A 652 24.19 -33.30 10.52
CA LYS A 652 24.01 -31.83 10.43
C LYS A 652 23.91 -31.16 11.82
N ASN A 653 24.11 -31.91 12.90
CA ASN A 653 24.15 -31.30 14.22
C ASN A 653 25.53 -30.70 14.50
N ASN A 654 25.74 -29.49 14.03
CA ASN A 654 26.98 -28.75 14.18
C ASN A 654 26.82 -27.70 15.29
N GLY A 655 27.06 -28.08 16.55
CA GLY A 655 26.95 -27.19 17.69
C GLY A 655 25.54 -26.79 18.11
N ASN A 656 24.50 -27.39 17.54
CA ASN A 656 23.12 -27.08 17.91
C ASN A 656 22.77 -27.71 19.26
N GLU A 657 22.03 -26.98 20.10
CA GLU A 657 21.74 -27.38 21.48
C GLU A 657 20.26 -27.28 21.83
N VAL A 658 19.80 -28.21 22.69
CA VAL A 658 18.51 -28.04 23.39
C VAL A 658 18.79 -27.52 24.79
N ARG A 659 18.55 -26.25 25.01
CA ARG A 659 18.70 -25.62 26.33
C ARG A 659 17.80 -24.40 26.45
N LYS A 660 17.43 -24.08 27.69
CA LYS A 660 16.70 -22.84 27.96
C LYS A 660 17.64 -21.63 27.75
N PRO A 661 17.32 -20.71 26.89
CA PRO A 661 18.11 -19.50 26.71
C PRO A 661 17.96 -18.55 27.91
N GLU A 662 18.95 -17.70 28.12
CA GLU A 662 18.86 -16.60 29.09
C GLU A 662 18.12 -15.44 28.44
N MET A 663 16.88 -15.22 28.82
CA MET A 663 16.01 -14.16 28.34
C MET A 663 15.15 -13.65 29.50
N THR A 664 14.61 -12.43 29.38
CA THR A 664 13.84 -11.75 30.44
C THR A 664 12.54 -12.49 30.76
N ASP A 665 11.59 -12.49 29.85
CA ASP A 665 10.31 -13.20 29.98
C ASP A 665 9.72 -13.57 28.61
N PRO A 666 10.27 -14.56 27.91
CA PRO A 666 9.85 -14.92 26.56
C PRO A 666 8.38 -15.32 26.43
N LEU A 667 7.77 -15.88 27.48
CA LEU A 667 6.35 -16.26 27.46
C LEU A 667 5.40 -15.07 27.44
N ASN A 668 5.87 -13.90 27.84
CA ASN A 668 5.19 -12.61 27.70
C ASN A 668 5.85 -11.73 26.63
N PHE A 669 6.58 -12.35 25.72
CA PHE A 669 7.23 -11.70 24.56
C PHE A 669 8.32 -10.66 24.93
N ASP A 670 8.88 -10.73 26.13
CA ASP A 670 10.07 -9.96 26.52
C ASP A 670 11.33 -10.81 26.33
N PHE A 671 12.00 -10.61 25.22
CA PHE A 671 13.22 -11.35 24.86
C PHE A 671 14.51 -10.68 25.38
N GLY A 672 14.41 -9.56 26.08
CA GLY A 672 15.56 -8.84 26.64
C GLY A 672 16.51 -8.23 25.61
N LYS A 673 16.15 -8.28 24.31
CA LYS A 673 16.85 -7.61 23.21
C LYS A 673 16.06 -6.37 22.81
N LYS A 674 16.73 -5.27 22.67
CA LYS A 674 16.18 -4.02 22.14
C LYS A 674 16.55 -3.87 20.66
#